data_cc6b5b7e2b574f64f1bb37c00907694c
#
_entry.id   cc6b5b7e2b574f64f1bb37c00907694c
#
_cell.length_a   1.000
_cell.length_b   1.000
_cell.length_c   1.000
_cell.angle_alpha   90.00
_cell.angle_beta   90.00
_cell.angle_gamma   90.00
#
_symmetry.space_group_name_H-M   'P 1'
#
loop_
_entity.id
_entity.type
_entity.pdbx_description
1 polymer ?
#
loop_
_entity_poly.entity_id
_entity_poly.type
_entity_poly.pdbx_seq_one_letter_code
_entity_poly.pdbx_strand_id
1 'polypeptide(L)'
;MSTNLFTGARKALVASIAMAALMGGVTVATVSYAAAATSVAAASVSTKVNAFTNTDWLNGVWRTGAGFSIPATDANQAAFKAGASVRLADGQVRTISRAQVVGSNMSVFLDGAKLDGNKVGAPQSVATVAAATSAPATAAPAVTAPSTATAYSTSINAFTNTDWLNGVWRKSPGFSIPANDGNKANFKVGASVKLADGQVRKITQAQVVGSNMSVFLEGAAVNGSVVGAPNKLTLAGTTATAPAPTAPSSSIVATTNLNSFTNNEWLNGVFRASAGFSIQATSANVAAFKTGASVKLADGQVRKVLRTQVVGSNLSVFLEGAAINGAAVGYPKTVSVVSTSATPSAPSVTTPPAAVAPAPSPAPSAPSTTNGKPLLVGVNLSGAGFGPSVVPGTHGTNYTYPAESYYKKYADLGMPLVRLPFLWERIQPKLNTPLNATELARLKQSLDFAQKHNVKVILDLHNYYRYFNKLIGSNEVPISSFAAVWKQIAQEVVNHPAVEGYGLMNEPHSTNGLWPQAALAAAQAIRTVDSKRWIYVAGDRWSSAFHWPHYNTQLISNPWMRDPKNNLVYEAHMYIDKDFSGNYFDKNEKFDPMIGVNRVKPFVDWLKQNKLRGYIGEHGIPDFSPSALVATDNLLSYLRQNCIPSTYWAAGPWWGEYALSLDVTSGKHRPQLPILQKHAKTAHSCTSIGPL
;
A
#
# COMPACT_ATOMS: atom_id res chain seq x y z
N MET A 1 23.47 -55.23 -13.05
CA MET A 1 22.40 -55.74 -13.92
C MET A 1 21.47 -54.59 -14.16
N SER A 2 21.55 -54.15 -15.34
CA SER A 2 20.60 -53.63 -16.35
C SER A 2 19.96 -52.29 -15.99
N THR A 3 20.41 -51.18 -16.50
CA THR A 3 20.35 -50.52 -17.84
C THR A 3 18.94 -50.17 -18.31
N ASN A 4 18.70 -48.86 -18.49
CA ASN A 4 18.36 -48.14 -19.73
C ASN A 4 17.85 -46.77 -19.39
N LEU A 5 18.48 -45.65 -19.72
CA LEU A 5 18.63 -44.94 -20.98
C LEU A 5 17.30 -44.56 -21.68
N PHE A 6 17.01 -43.25 -21.69
CA PHE A 6 16.48 -42.58 -22.87
C PHE A 6 16.95 -41.14 -22.97
N THR A 7 17.86 -40.92 -23.89
CA THR A 7 18.25 -39.64 -24.50
C THR A 7 17.31 -39.32 -25.65
N GLY A 8 16.99 -38.05 -25.84
CA GLY A 8 16.27 -37.56 -27.01
C GLY A 8 16.52 -36.08 -27.29
N ALA A 9 17.61 -35.80 -28.00
CA ALA A 9 17.91 -34.52 -28.60
C ALA A 9 16.94 -34.21 -29.75
N ARG A 10 16.52 -32.96 -29.92
CA ARG A 10 15.99 -32.47 -31.19
C ARG A 10 16.72 -31.22 -31.66
N LYS A 11 17.23 -31.37 -32.86
CA LYS A 11 18.00 -30.43 -33.69
C LYS A 11 17.11 -29.33 -34.25
N ALA A 12 17.74 -28.16 -34.45
CA ALA A 12 17.29 -27.04 -35.26
C ALA A 12 17.11 -27.42 -36.72
N LEU A 13 16.15 -26.79 -37.38
CA LEU A 13 16.11 -26.72 -38.86
C LEU A 13 15.87 -25.25 -39.26
N VAL A 14 16.93 -24.67 -39.86
CA VAL A 14 16.90 -23.44 -40.63
C VAL A 14 16.58 -23.80 -42.08
N ALA A 15 15.63 -23.11 -42.69
CA ALA A 15 15.51 -23.12 -44.15
C ALA A 15 15.26 -21.69 -44.66
N SER A 16 16.28 -21.15 -45.32
CA SER A 16 16.22 -19.97 -46.18
C SER A 16 15.63 -20.37 -47.54
N ILE A 17 14.78 -19.52 -48.11
CA ILE A 17 14.57 -19.50 -49.58
C ILE A 17 14.57 -18.05 -50.05
N ALA A 18 15.43 -17.80 -51.04
CA ALA A 18 15.65 -16.52 -51.68
C ALA A 18 14.84 -16.40 -53.00
N MET A 19 14.44 -15.17 -53.26
CA MET A 19 14.43 -14.44 -54.55
C MET A 19 13.93 -15.08 -55.84
N ALA A 20 12.96 -14.41 -56.48
CA ALA A 20 13.01 -14.12 -57.92
C ALA A 20 12.19 -12.89 -58.26
N ALA A 21 12.86 -11.89 -58.84
CA ALA A 21 12.27 -10.71 -59.47
C ALA A 21 11.78 -11.03 -60.86
N LEU A 22 10.67 -10.39 -61.29
CA LEU A 22 10.48 -10.12 -62.72
C LEU A 22 9.78 -8.77 -62.91
N MET A 23 10.37 -7.97 -63.79
CA MET A 23 9.94 -6.64 -64.22
C MET A 23 8.69 -6.68 -65.10
N GLY A 24 7.90 -5.62 -65.05
CA GLY A 24 6.87 -5.31 -66.03
C GLY A 24 6.30 -3.91 -65.77
N GLY A 25 6.87 -2.90 -66.43
CA GLY A 25 6.41 -1.54 -66.38
C GLY A 25 5.14 -1.33 -67.18
N VAL A 26 4.28 -0.37 -66.76
CA VAL A 26 3.41 0.46 -67.60
C VAL A 26 2.96 1.72 -66.84
N THR A 27 3.35 2.84 -67.42
CA THR A 27 2.74 4.22 -67.51
C THR A 27 1.76 4.76 -66.46
N VAL A 28 2.19 5.91 -65.98
CA VAL A 28 1.46 6.96 -65.22
C VAL A 28 0.22 7.46 -65.97
N ALA A 29 -0.91 7.50 -65.26
CA ALA A 29 -1.99 8.40 -65.56
C ALA A 29 -2.46 9.05 -64.24
N THR A 30 -2.15 10.33 -64.08
CA THR A 30 -2.66 11.16 -62.98
C THR A 30 -4.15 11.47 -63.26
N VAL A 31 -5.00 10.96 -62.39
CA VAL A 31 -6.40 11.45 -62.28
C VAL A 31 -6.59 11.97 -60.85
N SER A 32 -6.70 13.30 -60.77
CA SER A 32 -7.10 13.97 -59.56
C SER A 32 -8.59 13.69 -59.31
N TYR A 33 -8.86 12.90 -58.28
CA TYR A 33 -10.19 12.79 -57.71
C TYR A 33 -10.18 13.44 -56.33
N ALA A 34 -10.95 14.48 -56.18
CA ALA A 34 -11.33 15.01 -54.86
C ALA A 34 -12.17 13.94 -54.17
N ALA A 35 -11.56 13.21 -53.22
CA ALA A 35 -12.29 12.29 -52.36
C ALA A 35 -13.03 13.08 -51.29
N ALA A 36 -14.35 13.12 -51.41
CA ALA A 36 -15.22 13.46 -50.28
C ALA A 36 -14.95 12.44 -49.18
N ALA A 37 -14.49 12.91 -48.01
CA ALA A 37 -14.31 12.11 -46.83
C ALA A 37 -15.68 11.66 -46.30
N THR A 38 -16.16 10.51 -46.73
CA THR A 38 -17.21 9.78 -46.03
C THR A 38 -16.59 9.18 -44.77
N SER A 39 -16.93 9.75 -43.63
CA SER A 39 -16.60 9.16 -42.31
C SER A 39 -17.34 7.82 -42.20
N VAL A 40 -16.64 6.73 -42.42
CA VAL A 40 -17.15 5.40 -42.07
C VAL A 40 -17.20 5.32 -40.57
N ALA A 41 -18.39 5.32 -40.00
CA ALA A 41 -18.61 5.00 -38.60
C ALA A 41 -17.95 3.64 -38.33
N ALA A 42 -17.04 3.59 -37.37
CA ALA A 42 -16.37 2.36 -37.00
C ALA A 42 -17.42 1.31 -36.60
N ALA A 43 -17.54 0.23 -37.39
CA ALA A 43 -18.50 -0.84 -37.11
C ALA A 43 -18.21 -1.48 -35.74
N SER A 44 -19.26 -1.76 -34.98
CA SER A 44 -19.16 -2.51 -33.74
C SER A 44 -18.65 -3.94 -34.05
N VAL A 45 -17.62 -4.40 -33.32
CA VAL A 45 -17.10 -5.76 -33.45
C VAL A 45 -17.69 -6.60 -32.32
N SER A 46 -18.37 -7.69 -32.68
CA SER A 46 -18.89 -8.69 -31.73
C SER A 46 -18.04 -9.95 -31.77
N THR A 47 -17.73 -10.53 -30.62
CA THR A 47 -16.92 -11.73 -30.51
C THR A 47 -17.41 -12.65 -29.40
N LYS A 48 -17.13 -13.96 -29.53
CA LYS A 48 -17.46 -14.96 -28.52
C LYS A 48 -16.55 -14.81 -27.31
N VAL A 49 -17.14 -14.88 -26.11
CA VAL A 49 -16.41 -14.91 -24.85
C VAL A 49 -16.03 -16.34 -24.51
N ASN A 50 -14.73 -16.62 -24.34
CA ASN A 50 -14.24 -17.95 -23.99
C ASN A 50 -14.30 -18.23 -22.49
N ALA A 51 -14.00 -17.21 -21.67
CA ALA A 51 -14.00 -17.30 -20.24
C ALA A 51 -14.25 -15.93 -19.62
N PHE A 52 -14.75 -15.91 -18.38
CA PHE A 52 -14.96 -14.72 -17.58
C PHE A 52 -14.27 -14.85 -16.22
N THR A 53 -13.77 -13.72 -15.72
CA THR A 53 -13.17 -13.63 -14.37
C THR A 53 -13.42 -12.27 -13.74
N ASN A 54 -13.41 -12.22 -12.41
CA ASN A 54 -13.31 -10.99 -11.64
C ASN A 54 -11.92 -10.80 -11.03
N THR A 55 -11.04 -11.77 -11.19
CA THR A 55 -9.66 -11.74 -10.70
C THR A 55 -8.75 -12.45 -11.69
N ASP A 56 -7.62 -11.85 -12.03
CA ASP A 56 -6.62 -12.50 -12.88
C ASP A 56 -5.26 -11.80 -12.76
N TRP A 57 -4.20 -12.51 -13.24
CA TRP A 57 -2.85 -11.98 -13.39
C TRP A 57 -2.64 -11.47 -14.81
N LEU A 58 -2.31 -10.19 -14.93
CA LEU A 58 -1.89 -9.60 -16.19
C LEU A 58 -0.50 -8.97 -16.03
N ASN A 59 0.48 -9.40 -16.84
CA ASN A 59 1.85 -8.88 -16.79
C ASN A 59 2.45 -8.85 -15.37
N GLY A 60 2.25 -9.92 -14.59
CA GLY A 60 2.76 -10.00 -13.23
C GLY A 60 2.04 -9.12 -12.19
N VAL A 61 0.94 -8.46 -12.60
CA VAL A 61 0.12 -7.65 -11.68
C VAL A 61 -1.23 -8.33 -11.45
N TRP A 62 -1.51 -8.66 -10.19
CA TRP A 62 -2.82 -9.14 -9.76
C TRP A 62 -3.87 -8.04 -9.86
N ARG A 63 -5.00 -8.36 -10.49
CA ARG A 63 -6.12 -7.44 -10.62
C ARG A 63 -7.40 -8.05 -10.09
N THR A 64 -8.19 -7.22 -9.42
CA THR A 64 -9.56 -7.54 -9.02
C THR A 64 -10.49 -6.66 -9.84
N GLY A 65 -11.13 -7.23 -10.84
CA GLY A 65 -12.04 -6.52 -11.74
C GLY A 65 -12.73 -7.48 -12.68
N ALA A 66 -13.81 -7.03 -13.34
CA ALA A 66 -14.46 -7.81 -14.37
C ALA A 66 -13.54 -7.93 -15.58
N GLY A 67 -13.31 -9.14 -16.04
CA GLY A 67 -12.52 -9.43 -17.22
C GLY A 67 -13.06 -10.62 -17.98
N PHE A 68 -12.72 -10.71 -19.24
CA PHE A 68 -13.10 -11.82 -20.10
C PHE A 68 -11.98 -12.16 -21.09
N SER A 69 -11.98 -13.40 -21.52
CA SER A 69 -11.06 -13.91 -22.54
C SER A 69 -11.80 -14.09 -23.86
N ILE A 70 -11.21 -13.61 -24.95
CA ILE A 70 -11.71 -13.72 -26.32
C ILE A 70 -10.58 -14.24 -27.23
N PRO A 71 -10.87 -14.80 -28.40
CA PRO A 71 -9.83 -15.18 -29.37
C PRO A 71 -8.98 -13.95 -29.77
N ALA A 72 -7.67 -14.11 -29.84
CA ALA A 72 -6.71 -13.04 -30.19
C ALA A 72 -6.60 -12.85 -31.72
N THR A 73 -7.73 -12.65 -32.40
CA THR A 73 -7.76 -12.30 -33.83
C THR A 73 -7.35 -10.86 -34.05
N ASP A 74 -6.84 -10.49 -35.24
CA ASP A 74 -6.49 -9.11 -35.57
C ASP A 74 -7.67 -8.15 -35.39
N ALA A 75 -8.88 -8.56 -35.76
CA ALA A 75 -10.10 -7.82 -35.57
C ALA A 75 -10.39 -7.54 -34.08
N ASN A 76 -10.22 -8.57 -33.22
CA ASN A 76 -10.43 -8.41 -31.78
C ASN A 76 -9.34 -7.53 -31.15
N GLN A 77 -8.09 -7.69 -31.54
CA GLN A 77 -6.97 -6.87 -31.04
C GLN A 77 -7.15 -5.39 -31.42
N ALA A 78 -7.64 -5.12 -32.62
CA ALA A 78 -7.93 -3.75 -33.06
C ALA A 78 -9.13 -3.12 -32.34
N ALA A 79 -10.17 -3.91 -32.05
CA ALA A 79 -11.43 -3.42 -31.50
C ALA A 79 -11.44 -3.35 -29.95
N PHE A 80 -10.93 -4.36 -29.26
CA PHE A 80 -10.97 -4.50 -27.80
C PHE A 80 -9.70 -3.96 -27.11
N LYS A 81 -9.25 -2.79 -27.49
CA LYS A 81 -8.08 -2.10 -26.90
C LYS A 81 -8.47 -1.24 -25.70
N ALA A 82 -7.49 -0.90 -24.84
CA ALA A 82 -7.71 0.01 -23.72
C ALA A 82 -8.30 1.33 -24.19
N GLY A 83 -9.30 1.83 -23.48
CA GLY A 83 -10.09 3.02 -23.82
C GLY A 83 -11.31 2.75 -24.72
N ALA A 84 -11.42 1.58 -25.36
CA ALA A 84 -12.61 1.21 -26.12
C ALA A 84 -13.80 0.92 -25.19
N SER A 85 -15.01 1.15 -25.68
CA SER A 85 -16.25 0.87 -24.95
C SER A 85 -16.84 -0.47 -25.36
N VAL A 86 -17.25 -1.25 -24.38
CA VAL A 86 -17.86 -2.58 -24.56
C VAL A 86 -19.27 -2.56 -24.00
N ARG A 87 -20.23 -3.02 -24.79
CA ARG A 87 -21.62 -3.26 -24.34
C ARG A 87 -21.71 -4.68 -23.76
N LEU A 88 -22.17 -4.75 -22.53
CA LEU A 88 -22.40 -5.99 -21.81
C LEU A 88 -23.78 -6.60 -22.14
N ALA A 89 -23.99 -7.85 -21.79
CA ALA A 89 -25.22 -8.57 -22.05
C ALA A 89 -26.45 -7.94 -21.35
N ASP A 90 -26.24 -7.28 -20.21
CA ASP A 90 -27.27 -6.53 -19.49
C ASP A 90 -27.52 -5.11 -20.04
N GLY A 91 -26.88 -4.75 -21.17
CA GLY A 91 -27.01 -3.46 -21.83
C GLY A 91 -26.10 -2.36 -21.31
N GLN A 92 -25.40 -2.55 -20.18
CA GLN A 92 -24.42 -1.59 -19.69
C GLN A 92 -23.26 -1.42 -20.68
N VAL A 93 -22.72 -0.21 -20.72
CA VAL A 93 -21.50 0.08 -21.49
C VAL A 93 -20.37 0.35 -20.51
N ARG A 94 -19.25 -0.33 -20.67
CA ARG A 94 -18.06 -0.17 -19.85
C ARG A 94 -16.82 0.08 -20.71
N THR A 95 -15.87 0.82 -20.15
CA THR A 95 -14.59 1.07 -20.80
C THR A 95 -13.62 -0.05 -20.52
N ILE A 96 -12.82 -0.42 -21.51
CA ILE A 96 -11.71 -1.36 -21.34
C ILE A 96 -10.57 -0.64 -20.64
N SER A 97 -10.23 -1.09 -19.43
CA SER A 97 -9.10 -0.56 -18.69
C SER A 97 -7.77 -1.13 -19.16
N ARG A 98 -7.80 -2.39 -19.63
CA ARG A 98 -6.60 -3.08 -20.11
C ARG A 98 -6.96 -4.24 -21.02
N ALA A 99 -6.12 -4.47 -22.03
CA ALA A 99 -6.21 -5.61 -22.92
C ALA A 99 -4.81 -6.16 -23.21
N GLN A 100 -4.70 -7.48 -23.27
CA GLN A 100 -3.42 -8.17 -23.49
C GLN A 100 -3.60 -9.51 -24.19
N VAL A 101 -2.78 -9.77 -25.19
CA VAL A 101 -2.71 -11.07 -25.86
C VAL A 101 -1.91 -12.06 -25.00
N VAL A 102 -2.47 -13.24 -24.79
CA VAL A 102 -1.84 -14.36 -24.06
C VAL A 102 -2.06 -15.64 -24.89
N GLY A 103 -1.06 -16.05 -25.64
CA GLY A 103 -1.16 -17.18 -26.56
C GLY A 103 -2.16 -16.90 -27.68
N SER A 104 -3.12 -17.80 -27.90
CA SER A 104 -4.21 -17.66 -28.88
C SER A 104 -5.41 -16.85 -28.37
N ASN A 105 -5.36 -16.36 -27.14
CA ASN A 105 -6.42 -15.60 -26.50
C ASN A 105 -6.00 -14.19 -26.16
N MET A 106 -6.97 -13.34 -25.98
CA MET A 106 -6.81 -11.96 -25.51
C MET A 106 -7.61 -11.77 -24.23
N SER A 107 -6.94 -11.38 -23.15
CA SER A 107 -7.56 -11.02 -21.88
C SER A 107 -7.91 -9.54 -21.87
N VAL A 108 -9.17 -9.22 -21.60
CA VAL A 108 -9.72 -7.87 -21.58
C VAL A 108 -10.30 -7.60 -20.22
N PHE A 109 -9.86 -6.51 -19.57
CA PHE A 109 -10.38 -6.06 -18.28
C PHE A 109 -11.16 -4.76 -18.42
N LEU A 110 -12.28 -4.70 -17.70
CA LEU A 110 -13.20 -3.57 -17.71
C LEU A 110 -13.01 -2.69 -16.47
N ASP A 111 -13.27 -1.39 -16.65
CA ASP A 111 -13.35 -0.46 -15.53
C ASP A 111 -14.59 -0.75 -14.66
N GLY A 112 -14.45 -0.42 -13.37
CA GLY A 112 -15.53 -0.51 -12.40
C GLY A 112 -15.56 -1.78 -11.59
N ALA A 113 -16.68 -2.00 -10.88
CA ALA A 113 -16.85 -3.09 -9.94
C ALA A 113 -16.94 -4.47 -10.62
N LYS A 114 -16.72 -5.52 -9.83
CA LYS A 114 -16.94 -6.91 -10.23
C LYS A 114 -18.34 -7.11 -10.80
N LEU A 115 -18.45 -8.00 -11.77
CA LEU A 115 -19.70 -8.39 -12.42
C LEU A 115 -19.90 -9.90 -12.32
N ASP A 116 -21.14 -10.31 -12.45
CA ASP A 116 -21.44 -11.72 -12.73
C ASP A 116 -21.22 -12.00 -14.24
N GLY A 117 -20.79 -13.21 -14.58
CA GLY A 117 -20.41 -13.58 -15.94
C GLY A 117 -21.55 -13.42 -16.95
N ASN A 118 -22.81 -13.63 -16.52
CA ASN A 118 -23.98 -13.45 -17.40
C ASN A 118 -24.14 -12.00 -17.84
N LYS A 119 -23.80 -11.05 -16.97
CA LYS A 119 -23.85 -9.61 -17.29
C LYS A 119 -22.78 -9.17 -18.28
N VAL A 120 -21.62 -9.83 -18.28
CA VAL A 120 -20.57 -9.61 -19.29
C VAL A 120 -20.95 -10.21 -20.63
N GLY A 121 -21.70 -11.28 -20.64
CA GLY A 121 -22.06 -12.04 -21.83
C GLY A 121 -21.40 -13.42 -21.92
N ALA A 122 -20.74 -13.88 -20.87
CA ALA A 122 -20.21 -15.24 -20.82
C ALA A 122 -21.35 -16.26 -20.57
N PRO A 123 -21.39 -17.36 -21.31
CA PRO A 123 -20.46 -17.82 -22.35
C PRO A 123 -20.79 -17.39 -23.77
N GLN A 124 -21.62 -16.42 -24.00
CA GLN A 124 -22.12 -16.05 -25.30
C GLN A 124 -21.18 -15.09 -26.06
N SER A 125 -21.48 -13.79 -26.08
CA SER A 125 -20.71 -12.81 -26.83
C SER A 125 -20.71 -11.43 -26.19
N VAL A 126 -19.71 -10.64 -26.55
CA VAL A 126 -19.54 -9.25 -26.15
C VAL A 126 -19.25 -8.40 -27.40
N ALA A 127 -19.69 -7.16 -27.42
CA ALA A 127 -19.49 -6.28 -28.58
C ALA A 127 -18.94 -4.91 -28.15
N THR A 128 -18.06 -4.32 -29.00
CA THR A 128 -17.61 -2.94 -28.83
C THR A 128 -18.72 -1.98 -29.25
N VAL A 129 -18.74 -0.78 -28.66
CA VAL A 129 -19.66 0.30 -29.01
C VAL A 129 -18.91 1.29 -29.90
N ALA A 130 -19.49 1.64 -31.07
CA ALA A 130 -18.94 2.68 -31.91
C ALA A 130 -18.96 4.03 -31.15
N ALA A 131 -17.89 4.83 -31.29
CA ALA A 131 -17.84 6.15 -30.68
C ALA A 131 -18.97 7.01 -31.27
N ALA A 132 -19.85 7.54 -30.41
CA ALA A 132 -20.88 8.49 -30.81
C ALA A 132 -20.20 9.79 -31.27
N THR A 133 -20.33 10.14 -32.53
CA THR A 133 -19.97 11.45 -33.02
C THR A 133 -20.92 12.47 -32.38
N SER A 134 -20.38 13.42 -31.62
CA SER A 134 -21.13 14.55 -31.08
C SER A 134 -21.72 15.40 -32.26
N ALA A 135 -23.04 15.46 -32.35
CA ALA A 135 -23.74 16.39 -33.25
C ALA A 135 -23.50 17.82 -32.75
N PRO A 136 -23.46 18.82 -33.66
CA PRO A 136 -23.28 20.22 -33.28
C PRO A 136 -24.51 20.71 -32.49
N ALA A 137 -24.23 21.46 -31.41
CA ALA A 137 -25.23 22.04 -30.56
C ALA A 137 -26.08 23.06 -31.37
N THR A 138 -27.37 22.78 -31.54
CA THR A 138 -28.36 23.76 -31.96
C THR A 138 -28.65 24.73 -30.82
N ALA A 139 -28.67 26.01 -31.14
CA ALA A 139 -28.91 27.11 -30.22
C ALA A 139 -30.23 26.94 -29.45
N ALA A 140 -30.17 27.14 -28.14
CA ALA A 140 -31.32 27.13 -27.25
C ALA A 140 -32.20 28.37 -27.44
N PRO A 141 -33.52 28.24 -27.38
CA PRO A 141 -34.44 29.41 -27.34
C PRO A 141 -34.39 30.06 -25.95
N ALA A 142 -34.60 31.35 -25.95
CA ALA A 142 -34.54 32.25 -24.81
C ALA A 142 -35.43 31.81 -23.62
N VAL A 143 -34.85 31.84 -22.44
CA VAL A 143 -35.51 31.50 -21.19
C VAL A 143 -36.27 32.69 -20.65
N THR A 144 -37.56 32.52 -20.44
CA THR A 144 -38.40 33.38 -19.57
C THR A 144 -38.08 33.06 -18.09
N ALA A 145 -37.90 34.11 -17.30
CA ALA A 145 -37.54 34.05 -15.85
C ALA A 145 -38.75 33.66 -14.96
N PRO A 146 -38.54 33.53 -13.63
CA PRO A 146 -38.45 32.23 -12.96
C PRO A 146 -39.70 31.92 -12.13
N SER A 147 -40.01 30.63 -12.10
CA SER A 147 -40.90 30.02 -11.10
C SER A 147 -40.06 29.63 -9.90
N THR A 148 -40.52 29.92 -8.71
CA THR A 148 -39.94 29.49 -7.39
C THR A 148 -39.68 28.00 -7.36
N ALA A 149 -38.42 27.61 -7.51
CA ALA A 149 -38.03 26.22 -7.46
C ALA A 149 -38.27 25.63 -6.06
N THR A 150 -39.25 24.75 -5.92
CA THR A 150 -39.48 23.94 -4.73
C THR A 150 -38.24 23.05 -4.51
N ALA A 151 -37.58 23.16 -3.34
CA ALA A 151 -36.37 22.37 -3.02
C ALA A 151 -36.67 20.88 -3.14
N TYR A 152 -35.87 20.18 -3.94
CA TYR A 152 -36.01 18.73 -4.13
C TYR A 152 -35.76 17.96 -2.83
N SER A 153 -36.64 17.03 -2.46
CA SER A 153 -36.54 16.22 -1.27
C SER A 153 -36.86 14.76 -1.54
N THR A 154 -36.26 13.86 -0.76
CA THR A 154 -36.48 12.43 -0.85
C THR A 154 -36.58 11.78 0.53
N SER A 155 -37.21 10.62 0.63
CA SER A 155 -37.24 9.82 1.85
C SER A 155 -35.88 9.19 2.14
N ILE A 156 -35.51 9.09 3.41
CA ILE A 156 -34.32 8.41 3.87
C ILE A 156 -34.70 7.01 4.30
N ASN A 157 -34.03 5.99 3.75
CA ASN A 157 -34.24 4.59 4.11
C ASN A 157 -33.41 4.21 5.36
N ALA A 158 -32.20 4.74 5.45
CA ALA A 158 -31.28 4.49 6.59
C ALA A 158 -30.29 5.64 6.74
N PHE A 159 -29.76 5.77 7.95
CA PHE A 159 -28.70 6.74 8.29
C PHE A 159 -27.54 6.03 8.99
N THR A 160 -26.34 6.49 8.74
CA THR A 160 -25.13 6.03 9.44
C THR A 160 -24.10 7.16 9.58
N ASN A 161 -23.23 7.05 10.57
CA ASN A 161 -22.01 7.85 10.67
C ASN A 161 -20.77 7.07 10.22
N THR A 162 -20.92 5.79 9.91
CA THR A 162 -19.85 4.92 9.44
C THR A 162 -20.41 3.95 8.41
N ASP A 163 -19.73 3.80 7.30
CA ASP A 163 -20.10 2.80 6.29
C ASP A 163 -18.93 2.50 5.34
N TRP A 164 -19.06 1.40 4.58
CA TRP A 164 -18.14 1.01 3.52
C TRP A 164 -18.66 1.49 2.17
N LEU A 165 -17.89 2.35 1.52
CA LEU A 165 -18.11 2.75 0.14
C LEU A 165 -16.87 2.48 -0.69
N ASN A 166 -17.02 1.76 -1.82
CA ASN A 166 -15.91 1.45 -2.74
C ASN A 166 -14.68 0.84 -2.05
N GLY A 167 -14.90 -0.03 -1.03
CA GLY A 167 -13.82 -0.66 -0.29
C GLY A 167 -13.10 0.26 0.70
N VAL A 168 -13.60 1.47 0.93
CA VAL A 168 -13.02 2.42 1.90
C VAL A 168 -13.99 2.64 3.07
N TRP A 169 -13.52 2.38 4.28
CA TRP A 169 -14.24 2.71 5.51
C TRP A 169 -14.27 4.22 5.73
N ARG A 170 -15.45 4.77 6.01
CA ARG A 170 -15.64 6.20 6.26
C ARG A 170 -16.34 6.44 7.60
N LYS A 171 -15.86 7.46 8.32
CA LYS A 171 -16.52 8.04 9.49
C LYS A 171 -17.08 9.40 9.12
N SER A 172 -18.18 9.43 8.41
CA SER A 172 -18.88 10.66 8.00
C SER A 172 -20.37 10.41 7.96
N PRO A 173 -21.20 11.45 8.13
CA PRO A 173 -22.64 11.28 8.02
C PRO A 173 -23.00 10.76 6.65
N GLY A 174 -23.74 9.67 6.61
CA GLY A 174 -24.23 9.07 5.38
C GLY A 174 -25.68 8.65 5.51
N PHE A 175 -26.38 8.62 4.41
CA PHE A 175 -27.76 8.18 4.34
C PHE A 175 -28.00 7.39 3.08
N SER A 176 -28.93 6.43 3.19
CA SER A 176 -29.42 5.62 2.08
C SER A 176 -30.77 6.16 1.63
N ILE A 177 -30.91 6.40 0.35
CA ILE A 177 -32.14 6.87 -0.30
C ILE A 177 -32.50 5.94 -1.47
N PRO A 178 -33.75 5.89 -1.94
CA PRO A 178 -34.10 5.11 -3.13
C PRO A 178 -33.27 5.54 -4.36
N ALA A 179 -32.76 4.59 -5.14
CA ALA A 179 -31.94 4.86 -6.34
C ALA A 179 -32.81 5.16 -7.59
N ASN A 180 -33.81 6.02 -7.46
CA ASN A 180 -34.61 6.49 -8.61
C ASN A 180 -33.86 7.61 -9.39
N ASP A 181 -34.31 7.89 -10.59
CA ASP A 181 -33.63 8.84 -11.48
C ASP A 181 -33.63 10.26 -10.93
N GLY A 182 -34.67 10.68 -10.21
CA GLY A 182 -34.74 11.96 -9.53
C GLY A 182 -33.64 12.09 -8.48
N ASN A 183 -33.44 11.05 -7.64
CA ASN A 183 -32.38 11.05 -6.62
C ASN A 183 -30.98 11.02 -7.24
N LYS A 184 -30.76 10.19 -8.27
CA LYS A 184 -29.49 10.14 -9.01
C LYS A 184 -29.14 11.47 -9.67
N ALA A 185 -30.15 12.18 -10.19
CA ALA A 185 -29.97 13.49 -10.81
C ALA A 185 -29.63 14.59 -9.81
N ASN A 186 -30.19 14.55 -8.61
CA ASN A 186 -30.14 15.62 -7.62
C ASN A 186 -29.07 15.45 -6.53
N PHE A 187 -28.89 14.24 -5.97
CA PHE A 187 -27.93 13.99 -4.89
C PHE A 187 -26.54 13.60 -5.43
N LYS A 188 -25.92 14.49 -6.21
CA LYS A 188 -24.58 14.31 -6.80
C LYS A 188 -23.49 14.84 -5.87
N VAL A 189 -22.26 14.34 -6.05
CA VAL A 189 -21.07 14.91 -5.38
C VAL A 189 -20.99 16.42 -5.67
N GLY A 190 -20.78 17.20 -4.61
CA GLY A 190 -20.75 18.66 -4.65
C GLY A 190 -22.11 19.33 -4.43
N ALA A 191 -23.23 18.61 -4.56
CA ALA A 191 -24.55 19.17 -4.21
C ALA A 191 -24.64 19.45 -2.70
N SER A 192 -25.41 20.45 -2.31
CA SER A 192 -25.60 20.86 -0.93
C SER A 192 -26.90 20.29 -0.36
N VAL A 193 -26.80 19.67 0.80
CA VAL A 193 -27.90 19.09 1.56
C VAL A 193 -28.16 19.94 2.79
N LYS A 194 -29.41 20.37 2.99
CA LYS A 194 -29.83 21.05 4.23
C LYS A 194 -30.26 20.01 5.24
N LEU A 195 -29.64 20.03 6.40
CA LEU A 195 -29.93 19.17 7.53
C LEU A 195 -31.13 19.71 8.34
N ALA A 196 -31.73 18.87 9.19
CA ALA A 196 -32.89 19.23 9.97
C ALA A 196 -32.62 20.35 10.99
N ASP A 197 -31.36 20.49 11.44
CA ASP A 197 -30.89 21.58 12.32
C ASP A 197 -30.59 22.90 11.56
N GLY A 198 -30.80 22.91 10.26
CA GLY A 198 -30.55 24.06 9.41
C GLY A 198 -29.15 24.15 8.80
N GLN A 199 -28.19 23.32 9.24
CA GLN A 199 -26.86 23.26 8.63
C GLN A 199 -26.95 22.83 7.16
N VAL A 200 -26.04 23.37 6.35
CA VAL A 200 -25.90 22.97 4.94
C VAL A 200 -24.55 22.29 4.79
N ARG A 201 -24.55 21.06 4.29
CA ARG A 201 -23.33 20.30 4.03
C ARG A 201 -23.27 19.80 2.60
N LYS A 202 -22.08 19.70 2.05
CA LYS A 202 -21.86 19.16 0.69
C LYS A 202 -21.82 17.65 0.69
N ILE A 203 -22.28 17.06 -0.40
CA ILE A 203 -22.12 15.63 -0.68
C ILE A 203 -20.68 15.38 -1.12
N THR A 204 -19.98 14.56 -0.40
CA THR A 204 -18.60 14.16 -0.70
C THR A 204 -18.52 12.89 -1.52
N GLN A 205 -19.54 12.02 -1.41
CA GLN A 205 -19.62 10.79 -2.18
C GLN A 205 -21.07 10.36 -2.35
N ALA A 206 -21.40 9.84 -3.54
CA ALA A 206 -22.70 9.30 -3.87
C ALA A 206 -22.53 8.04 -4.72
N GLN A 207 -23.19 6.94 -4.34
CA GLN A 207 -23.05 5.65 -5.00
C GLN A 207 -24.35 4.87 -4.99
N VAL A 208 -24.72 4.31 -6.13
CA VAL A 208 -25.87 3.39 -6.23
C VAL A 208 -25.44 2.00 -5.78
N VAL A 209 -26.20 1.41 -4.85
CA VAL A 209 -25.99 0.06 -4.33
C VAL A 209 -27.34 -0.68 -4.36
N GLY A 210 -27.54 -1.51 -5.36
CA GLY A 210 -28.81 -2.19 -5.60
C GLY A 210 -29.94 -1.19 -5.92
N SER A 211 -31.05 -1.28 -5.20
CA SER A 211 -32.20 -0.35 -5.32
C SER A 211 -32.03 0.95 -4.52
N ASN A 212 -30.91 1.10 -3.81
CA ASN A 212 -30.61 2.26 -2.97
C ASN A 212 -29.43 3.05 -3.49
N MET A 213 -29.33 4.30 -3.05
CA MET A 213 -28.21 5.19 -3.29
C MET A 213 -27.67 5.64 -1.93
N SER A 214 -26.39 5.33 -1.67
CA SER A 214 -25.67 5.79 -0.49
C SER A 214 -25.03 7.13 -0.76
N VAL A 215 -25.29 8.09 0.11
CA VAL A 215 -24.82 9.48 -0.01
C VAL A 215 -24.12 9.88 1.28
N PHE A 216 -22.88 10.37 1.19
CA PHE A 216 -22.09 10.82 2.34
C PHE A 216 -21.84 12.32 2.29
N LEU A 217 -21.92 12.94 3.46
CA LEU A 217 -21.75 14.38 3.63
C LEU A 217 -20.34 14.70 4.17
N GLU A 218 -19.88 15.91 3.91
CA GLU A 218 -18.67 16.45 4.50
C GLU A 218 -18.82 16.67 6.02
N GLY A 219 -17.69 16.68 6.72
CA GLY A 219 -17.61 17.05 8.13
C GLY A 219 -17.73 15.88 9.10
N ALA A 220 -17.78 16.23 10.40
CA ALA A 220 -17.83 15.26 11.49
C ALA A 220 -19.17 14.52 11.58
N ALA A 221 -19.16 13.36 12.23
CA ALA A 221 -20.36 12.60 12.58
C ALA A 221 -21.43 13.48 13.24
N VAL A 222 -22.68 13.25 12.88
CA VAL A 222 -23.85 13.96 13.44
C VAL A 222 -24.88 12.99 14.00
N ASN A 223 -25.77 13.50 14.82
CA ASN A 223 -26.94 12.76 15.25
C ASN A 223 -27.90 12.53 14.06
N GLY A 224 -28.53 11.36 13.93
CA GLY A 224 -29.47 11.04 12.86
C GLY A 224 -30.62 12.03 12.71
N SER A 225 -31.11 12.59 13.79
CA SER A 225 -32.15 13.63 13.78
C SER A 225 -31.72 14.90 13.04
N VAL A 226 -30.43 15.22 13.05
CA VAL A 226 -29.84 16.39 12.36
C VAL A 226 -29.84 16.21 10.84
N VAL A 227 -29.67 14.99 10.36
CA VAL A 227 -29.76 14.66 8.93
C VAL A 227 -31.20 14.68 8.45
N GLY A 228 -32.17 14.49 9.33
CA GLY A 228 -33.58 14.38 9.01
C GLY A 228 -34.08 12.91 8.97
N ALA A 229 -33.29 11.98 9.47
CA ALA A 229 -33.75 10.60 9.65
C ALA A 229 -34.82 10.52 10.77
N PRO A 230 -35.85 9.69 10.64
CA PRO A 230 -36.09 8.75 9.55
C PRO A 230 -36.88 9.32 8.34
N ASN A 231 -37.20 10.61 8.31
CA ASN A 231 -38.26 11.10 7.42
C ASN A 231 -37.76 11.59 6.04
N LYS A 232 -37.11 12.73 5.97
CA LYS A 232 -36.82 13.41 4.70
C LYS A 232 -35.44 14.02 4.65
N LEU A 233 -34.84 14.01 3.47
CA LEU A 233 -33.65 14.74 3.13
C LEU A 233 -33.95 15.76 2.04
N THR A 234 -33.50 16.99 2.19
CA THR A 234 -33.81 18.09 1.28
C THR A 234 -32.51 18.71 0.74
N LEU A 235 -32.44 18.94 -0.57
CA LEU A 235 -31.38 19.74 -1.17
C LEU A 235 -31.56 21.22 -0.73
N ALA A 236 -30.44 21.85 -0.38
CA ALA A 236 -30.43 23.30 -0.21
C ALA A 236 -30.58 23.94 -1.56
N GLY A 237 -31.69 24.67 -1.77
CA GLY A 237 -31.86 25.51 -2.98
C GLY A 237 -30.73 26.53 -3.04
N THR A 238 -30.27 26.88 -4.25
CA THR A 238 -29.31 27.96 -4.44
C THR A 238 -30.02 29.29 -4.16
N THR A 239 -30.07 29.72 -2.90
CA THR A 239 -30.42 31.07 -2.55
C THR A 239 -29.25 31.98 -2.86
N ALA A 240 -29.53 33.03 -3.65
CA ALA A 240 -28.61 34.14 -3.85
C ALA A 240 -28.09 34.63 -2.50
N THR A 241 -26.81 34.77 -2.40
CA THR A 241 -26.00 35.15 -1.25
C THR A 241 -26.55 36.43 -0.60
N ALA A 242 -26.95 36.33 0.66
CA ALA A 242 -26.90 37.50 1.56
C ALA A 242 -25.42 37.87 1.75
N PRO A 243 -25.07 39.15 1.85
CA PRO A 243 -23.67 39.56 1.96
C PRO A 243 -23.09 38.96 3.21
N ALA A 244 -22.01 38.20 3.03
CA ALA A 244 -21.19 37.66 4.10
C ALA A 244 -20.60 38.80 4.94
N PRO A 245 -20.42 38.60 6.25
CA PRO A 245 -19.68 39.57 7.05
C PRO A 245 -18.28 39.71 6.43
N THR A 246 -17.87 40.96 6.25
CA THR A 246 -16.57 41.32 5.64
C THR A 246 -15.43 40.55 6.30
N ALA A 247 -14.86 39.62 5.55
CA ALA A 247 -13.62 38.97 5.93
C ALA A 247 -12.51 40.03 6.02
N PRO A 248 -11.56 39.90 6.98
CA PRO A 248 -10.44 40.82 7.08
C PRO A 248 -9.69 40.82 5.74
N SER A 249 -9.38 42.01 5.25
CA SER A 249 -8.70 42.23 3.97
C SER A 249 -7.31 41.57 4.00
N SER A 250 -7.19 40.42 3.34
CA SER A 250 -5.89 39.80 3.11
C SER A 250 -5.20 40.49 1.95
N SER A 251 -4.04 41.12 2.20
CA SER A 251 -3.23 41.67 1.11
C SER A 251 -2.48 40.55 0.39
N ILE A 252 -2.43 40.60 -0.94
CA ILE A 252 -1.61 39.69 -1.74
C ILE A 252 -0.14 40.09 -1.56
N VAL A 253 0.68 39.14 -1.09
CA VAL A 253 2.12 39.32 -0.86
C VAL A 253 2.92 39.03 -2.12
N ALA A 254 2.56 38.00 -2.87
CA ALA A 254 3.22 37.59 -4.10
C ALA A 254 2.26 36.82 -5.00
N THR A 255 2.44 36.97 -6.31
CA THR A 255 1.74 36.19 -7.34
C THR A 255 2.75 35.69 -8.36
N THR A 256 2.67 34.44 -8.76
CA THR A 256 3.60 33.83 -9.71
C THR A 256 2.91 32.83 -10.64
N ASN A 257 3.52 32.58 -11.80
CA ASN A 257 3.04 31.59 -12.76
C ASN A 257 3.34 30.17 -12.26
N LEU A 258 2.40 29.26 -12.52
CA LEU A 258 2.56 27.84 -12.25
C LEU A 258 3.21 27.13 -13.44
N ASN A 259 4.27 26.37 -13.20
CA ASN A 259 4.92 25.54 -14.22
C ASN A 259 4.23 24.19 -14.36
N SER A 260 3.83 23.59 -13.24
CA SER A 260 3.14 22.30 -13.19
C SER A 260 2.34 22.15 -11.91
N PHE A 261 1.42 21.17 -11.90
CA PHE A 261 0.61 20.80 -10.76
C PHE A 261 0.60 19.28 -10.58
N THR A 262 0.51 18.84 -9.32
CA THR A 262 0.37 17.43 -8.96
C THR A 262 -0.39 17.27 -7.65
N ASN A 263 -1.02 16.11 -7.45
CA ASN A 263 -1.56 15.70 -6.15
C ASN A 263 -0.65 14.68 -5.46
N ASN A 264 0.36 14.21 -6.14
CA ASN A 264 1.36 13.30 -5.60
C ASN A 264 2.66 13.45 -6.39
N GLU A 265 3.76 13.62 -5.69
CA GLU A 265 5.06 13.72 -6.32
C GLU A 265 6.18 13.25 -5.39
N TRP A 266 7.31 12.92 -6.01
CA TRP A 266 8.55 12.64 -5.34
C TRP A 266 9.33 13.92 -5.10
N LEU A 267 9.62 14.21 -3.83
CA LEU A 267 10.55 15.27 -3.44
C LEU A 267 11.72 14.64 -2.68
N ASN A 268 12.92 14.72 -3.22
CA ASN A 268 14.13 14.12 -2.61
C ASN A 268 13.90 12.68 -2.16
N GLY A 269 13.29 11.85 -2.99
CA GLY A 269 13.00 10.45 -2.67
C GLY A 269 11.85 10.22 -1.69
N VAL A 270 11.07 11.26 -1.33
CA VAL A 270 9.88 11.12 -0.49
C VAL A 270 8.62 11.36 -1.31
N PHE A 271 7.80 10.32 -1.42
CA PHE A 271 6.48 10.40 -2.04
C PHE A 271 5.49 11.14 -1.13
N ARG A 272 4.67 12.01 -1.74
CA ARG A 272 3.61 12.74 -1.05
C ARG A 272 2.31 12.71 -1.84
N ALA A 273 1.22 12.39 -1.15
CA ALA A 273 -0.14 12.46 -1.68
C ALA A 273 -0.81 13.74 -1.16
N SER A 274 -0.43 14.90 -1.70
CA SER A 274 -1.03 16.20 -1.37
C SER A 274 -0.97 17.12 -2.58
N ALA A 275 -1.86 18.10 -2.62
CA ALA A 275 -1.83 19.11 -3.67
C ALA A 275 -0.48 19.84 -3.66
N GLY A 276 0.18 19.88 -4.80
CA GLY A 276 1.45 20.55 -4.98
C GLY A 276 1.56 21.21 -6.35
N PHE A 277 2.43 22.18 -6.44
CA PHE A 277 2.71 22.87 -7.68
C PHE A 277 4.18 23.25 -7.78
N SER A 278 4.67 23.41 -8.99
CA SER A 278 6.01 23.87 -9.30
C SER A 278 5.94 25.31 -9.85
N ILE A 279 6.80 26.16 -9.32
CA ILE A 279 6.99 27.54 -9.75
C ILE A 279 8.48 27.80 -9.96
N GLN A 280 8.86 28.88 -10.62
CA GLN A 280 10.26 29.22 -10.79
C GLN A 280 10.93 29.56 -9.44
N ALA A 281 12.11 29.00 -9.16
CA ALA A 281 12.84 29.21 -7.91
C ALA A 281 13.61 30.55 -7.90
N THR A 282 12.91 31.66 -8.06
CA THR A 282 13.47 32.99 -7.84
C THR A 282 13.62 33.28 -6.34
N SER A 283 14.53 34.13 -5.94
CA SER A 283 14.70 34.53 -4.53
C SER A 283 13.38 35.06 -3.93
N ALA A 284 12.59 35.81 -4.71
CA ALA A 284 11.27 36.29 -4.31
C ALA A 284 10.28 35.16 -4.07
N ASN A 285 10.20 34.17 -4.97
CA ASN A 285 9.30 33.02 -4.80
C ASN A 285 9.71 32.14 -3.62
N VAL A 286 10.99 31.87 -3.45
CA VAL A 286 11.50 31.10 -2.30
C VAL A 286 11.18 31.78 -0.96
N ALA A 287 11.29 33.11 -0.90
CA ALA A 287 10.96 33.88 0.31
C ALA A 287 9.44 33.93 0.57
N ALA A 288 8.62 34.08 -0.46
CA ALA A 288 7.16 34.20 -0.33
C ALA A 288 6.47 32.87 -0.05
N PHE A 289 6.79 31.80 -0.82
CA PHE A 289 6.15 30.48 -0.72
C PHE A 289 6.87 29.56 0.27
N LYS A 290 7.30 30.07 1.42
CA LYS A 290 7.93 29.26 2.49
C LYS A 290 6.91 28.44 3.26
N THR A 291 7.37 27.39 3.94
CA THR A 291 6.54 26.57 4.84
C THR A 291 5.80 27.47 5.84
N GLY A 292 4.50 27.22 6.01
CA GLY A 292 3.59 28.01 6.84
C GLY A 292 2.97 29.23 6.16
N ALA A 293 3.44 29.65 4.97
CA ALA A 293 2.81 30.71 4.20
C ALA A 293 1.39 30.33 3.79
N SER A 294 0.49 31.29 3.69
CA SER A 294 -0.90 31.10 3.24
C SER A 294 -1.01 31.35 1.73
N VAL A 295 -1.46 30.36 0.99
CA VAL A 295 -1.65 30.41 -0.45
C VAL A 295 -3.16 30.47 -0.74
N LYS A 296 -3.57 31.53 -1.44
CA LYS A 296 -4.94 31.68 -1.94
C LYS A 296 -5.07 30.94 -3.28
N LEU A 297 -5.96 29.99 -3.34
CA LEU A 297 -6.22 29.18 -4.52
C LEU A 297 -7.20 29.89 -5.47
N ALA A 298 -7.27 29.42 -6.71
CA ALA A 298 -8.15 30.00 -7.74
C ALA A 298 -9.64 29.85 -7.38
N ASP A 299 -10.01 28.85 -6.60
CA ASP A 299 -11.36 28.63 -6.08
C ASP A 299 -11.70 29.48 -4.84
N GLY A 300 -10.77 30.35 -4.42
CA GLY A 300 -10.93 31.24 -3.27
C GLY A 300 -10.50 30.65 -1.93
N GLN A 301 -10.25 29.33 -1.83
CA GLN A 301 -9.74 28.72 -0.60
C GLN A 301 -8.35 29.26 -0.27
N VAL A 302 -8.02 29.30 1.01
CA VAL A 302 -6.67 29.61 1.50
C VAL A 302 -6.12 28.37 2.19
N ARG A 303 -4.96 27.90 1.73
CA ARG A 303 -4.26 26.75 2.32
C ARG A 303 -2.85 27.12 2.72
N LYS A 304 -2.35 26.49 3.78
CA LYS A 304 -0.96 26.69 4.19
C LYS A 304 0.00 25.85 3.35
N VAL A 305 1.18 26.37 3.15
CA VAL A 305 2.30 25.63 2.57
C VAL A 305 2.81 24.66 3.62
N LEU A 306 2.71 23.39 3.32
CA LEU A 306 3.18 22.30 4.19
C LEU A 306 4.70 22.11 4.07
N ARG A 307 5.21 22.22 2.83
CA ARG A 307 6.63 22.00 2.54
C ARG A 307 7.02 22.63 1.22
N THR A 308 8.27 23.07 1.15
CA THR A 308 8.86 23.56 -0.09
C THR A 308 10.24 22.97 -0.33
N GLN A 309 10.64 22.91 -1.60
CA GLN A 309 11.97 22.46 -1.99
C GLN A 309 12.37 23.00 -3.35
N VAL A 310 13.61 23.51 -3.44
CA VAL A 310 14.23 23.89 -4.71
C VAL A 310 14.78 22.64 -5.39
N VAL A 311 14.38 22.43 -6.65
CA VAL A 311 14.88 21.35 -7.51
C VAL A 311 15.29 21.96 -8.85
N GLY A 312 16.59 22.10 -9.07
CA GLY A 312 17.12 22.81 -10.21
C GLY A 312 16.66 24.28 -10.23
N SER A 313 16.06 24.73 -11.33
CA SER A 313 15.49 26.08 -11.47
C SER A 313 14.07 26.24 -10.93
N ASN A 314 13.48 25.18 -10.34
CA ASN A 314 12.11 25.18 -9.88
C ASN A 314 12.00 25.06 -8.35
N LEU A 315 10.95 25.67 -7.79
CA LEU A 315 10.51 25.51 -6.42
C LEU A 315 9.26 24.66 -6.40
N SER A 316 9.33 23.48 -5.83
CA SER A 316 8.18 22.63 -5.54
C SER A 316 7.55 23.06 -4.22
N VAL A 317 6.24 23.29 -4.23
CA VAL A 317 5.44 23.75 -3.09
C VAL A 317 4.30 22.77 -2.86
N PHE A 318 4.19 22.23 -1.65
CA PHE A 318 3.08 21.33 -1.26
C PHE A 318 2.20 21.99 -0.22
N LEU A 319 0.88 21.85 -0.42
CA LEU A 319 -0.14 22.46 0.41
C LEU A 319 -0.70 21.49 1.44
N GLU A 320 -1.14 22.01 2.57
CA GLU A 320 -1.90 21.25 3.56
C GLU A 320 -3.25 20.79 3.00
N GLY A 321 -3.73 19.64 3.51
CA GLY A 321 -5.06 19.11 3.21
C GLY A 321 -5.06 18.07 2.09
N ALA A 322 -6.27 17.68 1.71
CA ALA A 322 -6.50 16.64 0.71
C ALA A 322 -6.11 17.10 -0.70
N ALA A 323 -5.91 16.11 -1.59
CA ALA A 323 -5.74 16.32 -3.02
C ALA A 323 -6.86 17.18 -3.60
N ILE A 324 -6.52 18.07 -4.53
CA ILE A 324 -7.46 18.98 -5.21
C ILE A 324 -7.24 18.94 -6.72
N ASN A 325 -8.19 19.43 -7.45
CA ASN A 325 -8.10 19.61 -8.88
C ASN A 325 -7.10 20.76 -9.22
N GLY A 326 -6.31 20.62 -10.26
CA GLY A 326 -5.34 21.65 -10.68
C GLY A 326 -5.95 23.02 -10.95
N ALA A 327 -7.17 23.06 -11.49
CA ALA A 327 -7.89 24.32 -11.69
C ALA A 327 -8.20 25.06 -10.37
N ALA A 328 -8.42 24.32 -9.29
CA ALA A 328 -8.62 24.90 -7.96
C ALA A 328 -7.36 25.57 -7.39
N VAL A 329 -6.17 25.06 -7.72
CA VAL A 329 -4.88 25.70 -7.37
C VAL A 329 -4.63 26.95 -8.24
N GLY A 330 -5.14 26.95 -9.47
CA GLY A 330 -4.90 28.02 -10.47
C GLY A 330 -4.06 27.57 -11.66
N TYR A 331 -3.71 26.26 -11.74
CA TYR A 331 -2.99 25.74 -12.90
C TYR A 331 -3.89 25.72 -14.16
N PRO A 332 -3.42 26.18 -15.32
CA PRO A 332 -2.05 26.55 -15.70
C PRO A 332 -1.66 28.04 -15.57
N LYS A 333 -2.38 28.83 -14.82
CA LYS A 333 -2.16 30.29 -14.78
C LYS A 333 -1.26 30.73 -13.62
N THR A 334 -1.86 31.16 -12.49
CA THR A 334 -1.14 31.79 -11.39
C THR A 334 -1.61 31.33 -10.03
N VAL A 335 -0.72 31.45 -9.03
CA VAL A 335 -1.00 31.23 -7.61
C VAL A 335 -0.49 32.41 -6.80
N SER A 336 -1.16 32.75 -5.70
CA SER A 336 -0.83 33.92 -4.87
C SER A 336 -0.66 33.55 -3.40
N VAL A 337 0.32 34.16 -2.74
CA VAL A 337 0.48 34.15 -1.28
C VAL A 337 -0.22 35.35 -0.68
N VAL A 338 -0.95 35.15 0.38
CA VAL A 338 -1.69 36.18 1.10
C VAL A 338 -1.18 36.30 2.56
N SER A 339 -1.11 37.54 3.08
CA SER A 339 -0.89 37.78 4.50
C SER A 339 -2.23 37.78 5.23
N THR A 340 -2.38 36.97 6.26
CA THR A 340 -3.49 37.03 7.22
C THR A 340 -2.98 37.77 8.45
N SER A 341 -3.33 39.07 8.57
CA SER A 341 -3.11 39.81 9.80
C SER A 341 -4.20 39.43 10.78
N ALA A 342 -3.90 38.51 11.68
CA ALA A 342 -4.69 38.32 12.89
C ALA A 342 -3.81 38.74 14.08
N THR A 343 -4.11 39.87 14.65
CA THR A 343 -3.65 40.23 16.00
C THR A 343 -4.57 39.52 16.98
N PRO A 344 -4.11 38.57 17.79
CA PRO A 344 -4.90 38.08 18.89
C PRO A 344 -4.66 38.99 20.09
N SER A 345 -5.67 39.70 20.55
CA SER A 345 -5.74 40.14 21.92
C SER A 345 -5.93 38.93 22.82
N ALA A 346 -4.94 38.62 23.63
CA ALA A 346 -4.98 37.56 24.61
C ALA A 346 -5.96 37.90 25.72
N PRO A 347 -6.87 36.99 26.13
CA PRO A 347 -7.49 37.04 27.44
C PRO A 347 -6.50 36.48 28.46
N SER A 348 -6.23 37.25 29.48
CA SER A 348 -5.51 36.84 30.69
C SER A 348 -6.25 35.67 31.34
N VAL A 349 -5.65 34.50 31.33
CA VAL A 349 -6.09 33.37 32.12
C VAL A 349 -5.14 33.24 33.31
N THR A 350 -5.67 33.44 34.47
CA THR A 350 -5.04 33.15 35.76
C THR A 350 -4.75 31.66 35.86
N THR A 351 -3.49 31.32 36.02
CA THR A 351 -2.98 29.97 36.25
C THR A 351 -3.42 29.43 37.61
N PRO A 352 -4.03 28.21 37.69
CA PRO A 352 -4.08 27.46 38.94
C PRO A 352 -2.68 26.89 39.28
N PRO A 353 -2.36 26.68 40.56
CA PRO A 353 -1.02 26.21 40.93
C PRO A 353 -0.71 24.84 40.40
N ALA A 354 0.53 24.69 39.96
CA ALA A 354 1.06 23.45 39.38
C ALA A 354 1.00 22.30 40.41
N ALA A 355 0.31 21.23 40.01
CA ALA A 355 0.43 19.95 40.69
C ALA A 355 1.82 19.39 40.43
N VAL A 356 2.56 19.05 41.48
CA VAL A 356 3.89 18.44 41.42
C VAL A 356 3.78 17.11 40.67
N ALA A 357 4.44 17.04 39.55
CA ALA A 357 4.57 15.79 38.78
C ALA A 357 5.34 14.77 39.64
N PRO A 358 4.90 13.50 39.70
CA PRO A 358 5.68 12.46 40.34
C PRO A 358 6.99 12.29 39.55
N ALA A 359 8.09 12.10 40.27
CA ALA A 359 9.41 11.84 39.70
C ALA A 359 9.37 10.69 38.73
N PRO A 360 10.12 10.73 37.60
CA PRO A 360 10.16 9.64 36.65
C PRO A 360 10.72 8.39 37.31
N SER A 361 9.91 7.31 37.31
CA SER A 361 10.37 5.98 37.70
C SER A 361 11.56 5.57 36.80
N PRO A 362 12.60 4.91 37.35
CA PRO A 362 13.74 4.49 36.56
C PRO A 362 13.29 3.61 35.39
N ALA A 363 13.81 3.90 34.19
CA ALA A 363 13.56 3.14 33.00
C ALA A 363 13.84 1.64 33.25
N PRO A 364 12.95 0.70 32.82
CA PRO A 364 13.23 -0.70 32.90
C PRO A 364 14.46 -1.01 32.07
N SER A 365 15.43 -1.72 32.64
CA SER A 365 16.61 -2.19 31.95
C SER A 365 16.21 -2.99 30.72
N ALA A 366 16.69 -2.59 29.55
CA ALA A 366 16.47 -3.24 28.28
C ALA A 366 17.01 -4.70 28.33
N PRO A 367 16.22 -5.69 27.95
CA PRO A 367 16.72 -7.03 27.75
C PRO A 367 17.41 -7.15 26.40
N SER A 368 18.40 -8.00 26.34
CA SER A 368 19.17 -8.51 25.21
C SER A 368 20.19 -7.60 24.55
N THR A 369 21.34 -7.72 25.10
CA THR A 369 22.54 -7.09 24.57
C THR A 369 23.71 -8.04 24.74
N THR A 370 24.51 -8.24 23.71
CA THR A 370 25.84 -8.79 23.86
C THR A 370 26.72 -7.68 24.48
N ASN A 371 27.19 -7.85 25.69
CA ASN A 371 27.93 -6.81 26.43
C ASN A 371 27.15 -5.48 26.64
N GLY A 372 25.83 -5.54 26.81
CA GLY A 372 25.02 -4.34 27.04
C GLY A 372 24.65 -3.55 25.79
N LYS A 373 25.00 -3.99 24.59
CA LYS A 373 24.71 -3.29 23.33
C LYS A 373 23.75 -4.11 22.42
N PRO A 374 22.87 -3.47 21.62
CA PRO A 374 22.00 -4.17 20.69
C PRO A 374 22.81 -4.87 19.60
N LEU A 375 22.33 -6.03 19.15
CA LEU A 375 22.86 -6.75 17.99
C LEU A 375 22.26 -6.12 16.74
N LEU A 376 23.08 -5.49 15.89
CA LEU A 376 22.57 -4.67 14.78
C LEU A 376 22.47 -5.44 13.45
N VAL A 377 23.21 -6.53 13.26
CA VAL A 377 23.20 -7.29 12.01
C VAL A 377 23.01 -8.77 12.31
N GLY A 378 22.06 -9.38 11.67
CA GLY A 378 21.75 -10.80 11.77
C GLY A 378 21.25 -11.38 10.45
N VAL A 379 20.69 -12.59 10.52
CA VAL A 379 20.17 -13.30 9.35
C VAL A 379 18.82 -13.95 9.65
N ASN A 380 17.99 -14.11 8.61
CA ASN A 380 16.85 -15.02 8.64
C ASN A 380 17.36 -16.43 8.40
N LEU A 381 17.38 -17.29 9.42
CA LEU A 381 17.67 -18.71 9.28
C LEU A 381 16.39 -19.46 8.90
N SER A 382 16.13 -19.52 7.61
CA SER A 382 14.92 -20.14 7.08
C SER A 382 15.07 -21.67 6.97
N GLY A 383 13.94 -22.33 6.81
CA GLY A 383 13.83 -23.79 6.71
C GLY A 383 12.57 -24.31 7.36
N ALA A 384 12.31 -23.94 8.63
CA ALA A 384 11.10 -24.35 9.33
C ALA A 384 9.82 -23.65 8.83
N GLY A 385 9.93 -22.57 8.03
CA GLY A 385 8.85 -21.91 7.33
C GLY A 385 8.58 -22.43 5.90
N PHE A 386 9.41 -23.36 5.37
CA PHE A 386 9.27 -23.82 3.98
C PHE A 386 8.03 -24.68 3.75
N GLY A 387 7.62 -24.82 2.48
CA GLY A 387 6.47 -25.60 2.06
C GLY A 387 5.13 -25.14 2.66
N PRO A 388 4.77 -23.84 2.64
CA PRO A 388 3.54 -23.35 3.24
C PRO A 388 2.27 -23.83 2.51
N SER A 389 2.40 -24.35 1.30
CA SER A 389 1.31 -24.98 0.56
C SER A 389 0.98 -26.41 1.04
N VAL A 390 1.87 -27.02 1.85
CA VAL A 390 1.71 -28.38 2.40
C VAL A 390 1.81 -28.32 3.91
N VAL A 391 0.74 -27.93 4.57
CA VAL A 391 0.68 -27.79 6.03
C VAL A 391 -0.24 -28.83 6.67
N PRO A 392 0.13 -29.38 7.81
CA PRO A 392 1.36 -29.14 8.56
C PRO A 392 2.64 -29.66 7.88
N GLY A 393 2.54 -30.57 6.91
CA GLY A 393 3.66 -31.17 6.18
C GLY A 393 4.50 -32.15 7.02
N THR A 394 5.56 -32.70 6.40
CA THR A 394 6.48 -33.67 7.02
C THR A 394 7.88 -33.04 7.15
N HIS A 395 8.41 -33.04 8.36
CA HIS A 395 9.79 -32.63 8.63
C HIS A 395 10.79 -33.51 7.85
N GLY A 396 11.82 -32.92 7.29
CA GLY A 396 12.79 -33.58 6.42
C GLY A 396 12.33 -33.78 4.98
N THR A 397 11.06 -33.46 4.65
CA THR A 397 10.48 -33.57 3.31
C THR A 397 9.95 -32.24 2.79
N ASN A 398 9.06 -31.59 3.56
CA ASN A 398 8.44 -30.32 3.17
C ASN A 398 9.12 -29.12 3.82
N TYR A 399 9.74 -29.32 4.97
CA TYR A 399 10.47 -28.32 5.74
C TYR A 399 11.53 -28.96 6.60
N THR A 400 12.46 -28.14 7.11
CA THR A 400 13.48 -28.58 8.07
C THR A 400 13.88 -27.42 8.98
N TYR A 401 14.27 -27.73 10.22
CA TYR A 401 14.94 -26.73 11.05
C TYR A 401 16.41 -26.60 10.69
N PRO A 402 17.03 -25.42 10.86
CA PRO A 402 18.46 -25.25 10.64
C PRO A 402 19.27 -26.12 11.60
N ALA A 403 20.29 -26.82 11.08
CA ALA A 403 21.22 -27.58 11.89
C ALA A 403 22.13 -26.66 12.74
N GLU A 404 22.73 -27.19 13.82
CA GLU A 404 23.62 -26.47 14.71
C GLU A 404 24.74 -25.70 13.98
N SER A 405 25.26 -26.28 12.89
CA SER A 405 26.35 -25.69 12.11
C SER A 405 26.01 -24.31 11.52
N TYR A 406 24.74 -24.03 11.24
CA TYR A 406 24.32 -22.70 10.78
C TYR A 406 24.40 -21.66 11.89
N TYR A 407 23.98 -21.98 13.10
CA TYR A 407 24.10 -21.10 14.27
C TYR A 407 25.55 -20.78 14.56
N LYS A 408 26.42 -21.82 14.58
CA LYS A 408 27.85 -21.63 14.71
C LYS A 408 28.43 -20.74 13.61
N LYS A 409 28.11 -21.03 12.35
CA LYS A 409 28.59 -20.26 11.19
C LYS A 409 28.31 -18.76 11.33
N TYR A 410 27.08 -18.38 11.65
CA TYR A 410 26.71 -16.96 11.71
C TYR A 410 27.23 -16.29 12.99
N ALA A 411 27.38 -17.00 14.09
CA ALA A 411 28.09 -16.52 15.27
C ALA A 411 29.56 -16.19 14.95
N ASP A 412 30.28 -17.12 14.32
CA ASP A 412 31.70 -16.95 13.92
C ASP A 412 31.89 -15.79 12.94
N LEU A 413 30.90 -15.52 12.10
CA LEU A 413 30.89 -14.38 11.17
C LEU A 413 30.57 -13.03 11.85
N GLY A 414 30.23 -13.04 13.14
CA GLY A 414 29.89 -11.85 13.93
C GLY A 414 28.43 -11.43 13.82
N MET A 415 27.55 -12.32 13.37
CA MET A 415 26.10 -12.11 13.21
C MET A 415 25.29 -13.00 14.17
N PRO A 416 25.38 -12.80 15.50
CA PRO A 416 24.74 -13.66 16.50
C PRO A 416 23.26 -13.30 16.73
N LEU A 417 22.59 -12.71 15.75
CA LEU A 417 21.13 -12.43 15.75
C LEU A 417 20.47 -13.24 14.63
N VAL A 418 19.50 -14.05 14.98
CA VAL A 418 18.74 -14.88 14.05
C VAL A 418 17.27 -14.57 14.16
N ARG A 419 16.60 -14.31 13.04
CA ARG A 419 15.16 -14.39 12.90
C ARG A 419 14.83 -15.79 12.37
N LEU A 420 14.02 -16.56 13.11
CA LEU A 420 13.70 -17.97 12.83
C LEU A 420 12.25 -18.09 12.38
N PRO A 421 11.98 -18.16 11.06
CA PRO A 421 10.64 -18.39 10.53
C PRO A 421 10.13 -19.80 10.85
N PHE A 422 8.89 -19.91 11.37
CA PHE A 422 8.17 -21.17 11.54
C PHE A 422 6.67 -20.98 11.31
N LEU A 423 5.89 -22.05 11.10
CA LEU A 423 4.48 -21.97 10.76
C LEU A 423 3.57 -22.38 11.93
N TRP A 424 2.47 -21.63 12.08
CA TRP A 424 1.45 -21.90 13.10
C TRP A 424 0.83 -23.28 12.95
N GLU A 425 0.50 -23.71 11.74
CA GLU A 425 -0.10 -25.01 11.46
C GLU A 425 0.76 -26.21 11.87
N ARG A 426 2.08 -26.01 12.01
CA ARG A 426 3.02 -27.03 12.48
C ARG A 426 3.07 -27.09 13.98
N ILE A 427 3.24 -25.93 14.61
CA ILE A 427 3.33 -25.85 16.07
C ILE A 427 1.98 -26.09 16.74
N GLN A 428 0.85 -25.79 16.07
CA GLN A 428 -0.50 -26.03 16.57
C GLN A 428 -1.43 -26.45 15.41
N PRO A 429 -1.47 -27.75 15.04
CA PRO A 429 -2.26 -28.22 13.89
C PRO A 429 -3.77 -28.09 14.04
N LYS A 430 -4.28 -27.89 15.25
CA LYS A 430 -5.67 -27.61 15.54
C LYS A 430 -5.76 -26.42 16.48
N LEU A 431 -6.60 -25.43 16.13
CA LEU A 431 -6.76 -24.22 16.95
C LEU A 431 -7.16 -24.55 18.40
N ASN A 432 -6.62 -23.77 19.32
CA ASN A 432 -6.93 -23.82 20.76
C ASN A 432 -6.65 -25.17 21.43
N THR A 433 -5.82 -26.02 20.82
CA THR A 433 -5.29 -27.23 21.45
C THR A 433 -3.90 -26.98 22.03
N PRO A 434 -3.33 -27.86 22.86
CA PRO A 434 -1.93 -27.82 23.23
C PRO A 434 -1.03 -27.79 21.98
N LEU A 435 0.15 -27.19 22.12
CA LEU A 435 1.15 -27.19 21.06
C LEU A 435 1.58 -28.62 20.72
N ASN A 436 1.90 -28.88 19.46
CA ASN A 436 2.42 -30.17 19.02
C ASN A 436 3.77 -30.43 19.70
N ALA A 437 3.85 -31.45 20.54
CA ALA A 437 5.03 -31.72 21.35
C ALA A 437 6.29 -32.00 20.51
N THR A 438 6.14 -32.68 19.37
CA THR A 438 7.27 -32.99 18.48
C THR A 438 7.81 -31.74 17.81
N GLU A 439 6.92 -30.86 17.34
CA GLU A 439 7.32 -29.62 16.68
C GLU A 439 7.92 -28.62 17.70
N LEU A 440 7.32 -28.54 18.88
CA LEU A 440 7.85 -27.73 19.97
C LEU A 440 9.26 -28.22 20.41
N ALA A 441 9.50 -29.52 20.45
CA ALA A 441 10.82 -30.06 20.72
C ALA A 441 11.86 -29.65 19.67
N ARG A 442 11.52 -29.63 18.39
CA ARG A 442 12.39 -29.15 17.31
C ARG A 442 12.69 -27.64 17.45
N LEU A 443 11.67 -26.86 17.77
CA LEU A 443 11.84 -25.43 18.02
C LEU A 443 12.79 -25.19 19.19
N LYS A 444 12.60 -25.91 20.32
CA LYS A 444 13.48 -25.84 21.48
C LYS A 444 14.91 -26.30 21.15
N GLN A 445 15.06 -27.37 20.39
CA GLN A 445 16.40 -27.84 19.95
C GLN A 445 17.12 -26.75 19.12
N SER A 446 16.39 -26.03 18.25
CA SER A 446 16.94 -24.88 17.52
C SER A 446 17.41 -23.76 18.46
N LEU A 447 16.67 -23.51 19.53
CA LEU A 447 17.07 -22.55 20.58
C LEU A 447 18.27 -23.03 21.38
N ASP A 448 18.37 -24.35 21.68
CA ASP A 448 19.53 -24.95 22.34
C ASP A 448 20.80 -24.79 21.50
N PHE A 449 20.72 -25.02 20.19
CA PHE A 449 21.84 -24.77 19.27
C PHE A 449 22.25 -23.29 19.26
N ALA A 450 21.27 -22.38 19.25
CA ALA A 450 21.54 -20.95 19.34
C ALA A 450 22.23 -20.57 20.67
N GLN A 451 21.75 -21.10 21.78
CA GLN A 451 22.35 -20.87 23.11
C GLN A 451 23.81 -21.34 23.17
N LYS A 452 24.09 -22.53 22.65
CA LYS A 452 25.44 -23.11 22.62
C LYS A 452 26.45 -22.21 21.93
N HIS A 453 26.02 -21.44 20.92
CA HIS A 453 26.87 -20.52 20.16
C HIS A 453 26.63 -19.03 20.47
N ASN A 454 25.98 -18.72 21.60
CA ASN A 454 25.67 -17.36 22.05
C ASN A 454 24.86 -16.57 21.00
N VAL A 455 24.01 -17.23 20.22
CA VAL A 455 23.09 -16.61 19.24
C VAL A 455 21.76 -16.26 19.91
N LYS A 456 21.23 -15.10 19.59
CA LYS A 456 19.90 -14.64 19.99
C LYS A 456 18.89 -14.88 18.88
N VAL A 457 17.69 -15.34 19.23
CA VAL A 457 16.66 -15.76 18.28
C VAL A 457 15.39 -14.96 18.45
N ILE A 458 14.96 -14.31 17.38
CA ILE A 458 13.61 -13.77 17.22
C ILE A 458 12.76 -14.89 16.62
N LEU A 459 11.75 -15.33 17.36
CA LEU A 459 10.78 -16.32 16.89
C LEU A 459 9.78 -15.66 15.96
N ASP A 460 9.75 -16.03 14.69
CA ASP A 460 8.88 -15.40 13.68
C ASP A 460 7.77 -16.34 13.21
N LEU A 461 6.53 -16.00 13.54
CA LEU A 461 5.36 -16.72 13.03
C LEU A 461 5.10 -16.32 11.57
N HIS A 462 5.58 -17.15 10.64
CA HIS A 462 5.72 -16.80 9.22
C HIS A 462 4.45 -17.07 8.39
N ASN A 463 3.31 -16.55 8.83
CA ASN A 463 1.98 -16.98 8.34
C ASN A 463 1.19 -15.93 7.55
N TYR A 464 1.73 -14.76 7.25
CA TYR A 464 1.09 -13.74 6.40
C TYR A 464 -0.36 -13.39 6.83
N TYR A 465 -0.62 -13.39 8.14
CA TYR A 465 -1.94 -13.15 8.75
C TYR A 465 -2.97 -14.27 8.45
N ARG A 466 -2.52 -15.50 8.28
CA ARG A 466 -3.39 -16.65 7.96
C ARG A 466 -3.07 -17.88 8.79
N TYR A 467 -4.04 -18.76 8.90
CA TYR A 467 -3.91 -20.12 9.42
C TYR A 467 -4.70 -21.04 8.52
N PHE A 468 -4.08 -22.09 7.94
CA PHE A 468 -4.65 -22.93 6.87
C PHE A 468 -5.34 -22.09 5.78
N ASN A 469 -4.69 -21.03 5.31
CA ASN A 469 -5.18 -20.07 4.31
C ASN A 469 -6.43 -19.25 4.73
N LYS A 470 -6.91 -19.37 5.98
CA LYS A 470 -8.00 -18.57 6.53
C LYS A 470 -7.47 -17.36 7.25
N LEU A 471 -8.09 -16.19 7.02
CA LEU A 471 -7.67 -14.93 7.65
C LEU A 471 -7.89 -14.97 9.17
N ILE A 472 -6.91 -14.50 9.91
CA ILE A 472 -7.06 -14.21 11.34
C ILE A 472 -8.13 -13.10 11.49
N GLY A 473 -9.03 -13.25 12.46
CA GLY A 473 -10.18 -12.35 12.62
C GLY A 473 -11.44 -12.81 11.87
N SER A 474 -11.37 -13.93 11.13
CA SER A 474 -12.56 -14.61 10.61
C SER A 474 -13.25 -15.47 11.70
N ASN A 475 -14.44 -15.98 11.38
CA ASN A 475 -15.14 -16.93 12.29
C ASN A 475 -14.35 -18.22 12.46
N GLU A 476 -13.62 -18.67 11.42
CA GLU A 476 -12.81 -19.89 11.44
C GLU A 476 -11.51 -19.70 12.23
N VAL A 477 -10.94 -18.50 12.22
CA VAL A 477 -9.67 -18.20 12.92
C VAL A 477 -9.81 -16.91 13.73
N PRO A 478 -10.45 -16.97 14.91
CA PRO A 478 -10.64 -15.81 15.78
C PRO A 478 -9.30 -15.18 16.23
N ILE A 479 -9.29 -13.88 16.43
CA ILE A 479 -8.12 -13.14 17.01
C ILE A 479 -7.72 -13.74 18.36
N SER A 480 -8.68 -14.21 19.15
CA SER A 480 -8.41 -14.87 20.44
C SER A 480 -7.57 -16.14 20.29
N SER A 481 -7.74 -16.91 19.22
CA SER A 481 -6.93 -18.10 18.94
C SER A 481 -5.47 -17.71 18.60
N PHE A 482 -5.29 -16.63 17.87
CA PHE A 482 -3.96 -16.07 17.58
C PHE A 482 -3.26 -15.57 18.87
N ALA A 483 -3.99 -14.90 19.74
CA ALA A 483 -3.46 -14.49 21.04
C ALA A 483 -3.13 -15.70 21.93
N ALA A 484 -3.98 -16.75 21.89
CA ALA A 484 -3.79 -17.96 22.69
C ALA A 484 -2.56 -18.77 22.28
N VAL A 485 -2.28 -18.94 20.97
CA VAL A 485 -1.07 -19.64 20.52
C VAL A 485 0.18 -18.91 20.94
N TRP A 486 0.23 -17.58 20.84
CA TRP A 486 1.35 -16.80 21.31
C TRP A 486 1.58 -16.90 22.83
N LYS A 487 0.49 -16.92 23.62
CA LYS A 487 0.59 -17.18 25.06
C LYS A 487 1.22 -18.53 25.35
N GLN A 488 0.77 -19.59 24.67
CA GLN A 488 1.34 -20.94 24.84
C GLN A 488 2.81 -21.01 24.44
N ILE A 489 3.18 -20.43 23.29
CA ILE A 489 4.59 -20.38 22.84
C ILE A 489 5.44 -19.64 23.89
N ALA A 490 4.98 -18.47 24.35
CA ALA A 490 5.69 -17.71 25.38
C ALA A 490 5.89 -18.52 26.67
N GLN A 491 4.88 -19.25 27.14
CA GLN A 491 4.98 -20.13 28.32
C GLN A 491 6.07 -21.19 28.18
N GLU A 492 6.23 -21.74 26.98
CA GLU A 492 7.19 -22.79 26.69
C GLU A 492 8.66 -22.30 26.59
N VAL A 493 8.86 -21.02 26.24
CA VAL A 493 10.20 -20.52 25.93
C VAL A 493 10.64 -19.33 26.81
N VAL A 494 9.81 -18.85 27.73
CA VAL A 494 10.09 -17.67 28.59
C VAL A 494 11.38 -17.76 29.37
N ASN A 495 11.79 -18.95 29.73
CA ASN A 495 13.06 -19.18 30.50
C ASN A 495 14.24 -19.49 29.59
N HIS A 496 14.06 -19.61 28.27
CA HIS A 496 15.14 -19.99 27.37
C HIS A 496 16.05 -18.78 27.05
N PRO A 497 17.37 -18.84 27.36
CA PRO A 497 18.24 -17.68 27.28
C PRO A 497 18.55 -17.22 25.85
N ALA A 498 18.41 -18.09 24.85
CA ALA A 498 18.59 -17.70 23.44
C ALA A 498 17.44 -16.88 22.86
N VAL A 499 16.27 -16.90 23.48
CA VAL A 499 15.12 -16.12 22.95
C VAL A 499 15.36 -14.64 23.12
N GLU A 500 15.45 -13.92 22.00
CA GLU A 500 15.53 -12.47 21.92
C GLU A 500 14.15 -11.85 22.06
N GLY A 501 13.19 -12.42 21.35
CA GLY A 501 11.83 -11.93 21.35
C GLY A 501 10.88 -12.68 20.44
N TYR A 502 9.69 -12.13 20.30
CA TYR A 502 8.54 -12.71 19.62
C TYR A 502 8.14 -11.84 18.43
N GLY A 503 8.33 -12.31 17.21
CA GLY A 503 7.85 -11.71 15.96
C GLY A 503 6.44 -12.17 15.71
N LEU A 504 5.47 -11.30 16.00
CA LEU A 504 4.06 -11.67 16.08
C LEU A 504 3.52 -12.30 14.78
N MET A 505 3.93 -11.79 13.63
CA MET A 505 3.43 -12.25 12.34
C MET A 505 4.33 -11.75 11.22
N ASN A 506 4.78 -12.66 10.34
CA ASN A 506 5.42 -12.25 9.09
C ASN A 506 4.42 -11.59 8.15
N GLU A 507 4.77 -10.43 7.64
CA GLU A 507 4.13 -9.75 6.50
C GLU A 507 2.60 -9.82 6.45
N PRO A 508 1.89 -9.29 7.47
CA PRO A 508 0.45 -9.18 7.40
C PRO A 508 0.01 -8.46 6.13
N HIS A 509 -0.95 -9.02 5.40
CA HIS A 509 -1.55 -8.36 4.24
C HIS A 509 -3.01 -8.75 4.06
N SER A 510 -3.79 -7.87 3.42
CA SER A 510 -5.24 -8.07 3.20
C SER A 510 -5.98 -8.38 4.50
N THR A 511 -5.61 -7.70 5.59
CA THR A 511 -6.06 -7.98 6.96
C THR A 511 -7.45 -7.42 7.27
N ASN A 512 -8.10 -6.78 6.30
CA ASN A 512 -9.37 -6.06 6.47
C ASN A 512 -9.34 -5.02 7.62
N GLY A 513 -8.15 -4.46 7.90
CA GLY A 513 -7.95 -3.49 8.98
C GLY A 513 -7.93 -4.10 10.39
N LEU A 514 -7.97 -5.42 10.53
CA LEU A 514 -8.00 -6.10 11.83
C LEU A 514 -6.61 -6.36 12.42
N TRP A 515 -5.54 -6.14 11.67
CA TRP A 515 -4.19 -6.39 12.15
C TRP A 515 -3.83 -5.61 13.42
N PRO A 516 -4.12 -4.30 13.57
CA PRO A 516 -3.82 -3.58 14.81
C PRO A 516 -4.46 -4.20 16.06
N GLN A 517 -5.71 -4.70 15.94
CA GLN A 517 -6.40 -5.38 17.02
C GLN A 517 -5.77 -6.74 17.33
N ALA A 518 -5.41 -7.51 16.31
CA ALA A 518 -4.79 -8.81 16.47
C ALA A 518 -3.38 -8.71 17.07
N ALA A 519 -2.58 -7.74 16.62
CA ALA A 519 -1.25 -7.46 17.16
C ALA A 519 -1.32 -7.07 18.65
N LEU A 520 -2.24 -6.19 19.01
CA LEU A 520 -2.49 -5.81 20.41
C LEU A 520 -2.85 -7.02 21.26
N ALA A 521 -3.80 -7.84 20.81
CA ALA A 521 -4.26 -9.02 21.56
C ALA A 521 -3.13 -10.04 21.79
N ALA A 522 -2.34 -10.33 20.75
CA ALA A 522 -1.20 -11.24 20.85
C ALA A 522 -0.10 -10.69 21.76
N ALA A 523 0.25 -9.41 21.62
CA ALA A 523 1.26 -8.76 22.44
C ALA A 523 0.86 -8.75 23.92
N GLN A 524 -0.39 -8.42 24.22
CA GLN A 524 -0.91 -8.47 25.60
C GLN A 524 -0.91 -9.90 26.15
N ALA A 525 -1.27 -10.90 25.35
CA ALA A 525 -1.26 -12.30 25.75
C ALA A 525 0.17 -12.76 26.12
N ILE A 526 1.18 -12.41 25.33
CA ILE A 526 2.59 -12.66 25.64
C ILE A 526 2.96 -11.99 26.98
N ARG A 527 2.57 -10.73 27.19
CA ARG A 527 2.92 -9.97 28.42
C ARG A 527 2.32 -10.55 29.70
N THR A 528 1.26 -11.38 29.61
CA THR A 528 0.78 -12.15 30.77
C THR A 528 1.78 -13.23 31.23
N VAL A 529 2.76 -13.58 30.41
CA VAL A 529 3.77 -14.62 30.64
C VAL A 529 5.17 -14.06 30.73
N ASP A 530 5.57 -13.25 29.74
CA ASP A 530 6.90 -12.69 29.61
C ASP A 530 6.85 -11.15 29.63
N SER A 531 7.29 -10.55 30.72
CA SER A 531 7.29 -9.11 30.90
C SER A 531 8.56 -8.41 30.38
N LYS A 532 9.55 -9.15 29.84
CA LYS A 532 10.90 -8.62 29.59
C LYS A 532 11.33 -8.62 28.14
N ARG A 533 11.10 -9.72 27.39
CA ARG A 533 11.61 -9.84 26.02
C ARG A 533 10.93 -8.92 25.03
N TRP A 534 11.62 -8.65 23.94
CA TRP A 534 11.08 -7.84 22.86
C TRP A 534 9.87 -8.49 22.20
N ILE A 535 8.90 -7.70 21.81
CA ILE A 535 7.81 -8.10 20.91
C ILE A 535 7.97 -7.30 19.63
N TYR A 536 8.19 -8.00 18.52
CA TYR A 536 8.33 -7.41 17.20
C TYR A 536 6.97 -7.39 16.50
N VAL A 537 6.55 -6.19 16.09
CA VAL A 537 5.23 -5.93 15.54
C VAL A 537 5.39 -5.51 14.08
N ALA A 538 5.13 -6.42 13.17
CA ALA A 538 5.14 -6.15 11.74
C ALA A 538 3.99 -5.22 11.33
N GLY A 539 4.13 -4.57 10.17
CA GLY A 539 3.07 -3.74 9.57
C GLY A 539 2.15 -4.51 8.63
N ASP A 540 0.95 -3.98 8.38
CA ASP A 540 0.10 -4.43 7.27
C ASP A 540 0.78 -4.09 5.92
N ARG A 541 0.28 -4.64 4.82
CA ARG A 541 0.83 -4.46 3.47
C ARG A 541 2.29 -4.93 3.36
N TRP A 542 2.50 -6.21 3.76
CA TRP A 542 3.82 -6.89 3.72
C TRP A 542 4.90 -6.14 4.49
N SER A 543 4.50 -5.44 5.54
CA SER A 543 5.44 -4.73 6.44
C SER A 543 6.37 -3.73 5.74
N SER A 544 5.98 -3.19 4.58
CA SER A 544 6.85 -2.36 3.75
C SER A 544 7.32 -1.09 4.46
N ALA A 545 8.63 -0.94 4.65
CA ALA A 545 9.24 0.22 5.29
C ALA A 545 8.92 1.53 4.56
N PHE A 546 8.92 1.49 3.22
CA PHE A 546 8.63 2.64 2.38
C PHE A 546 7.19 3.12 2.52
N HIS A 547 6.24 2.18 2.57
CA HIS A 547 4.83 2.48 2.68
C HIS A 547 4.32 2.56 4.13
N TRP A 548 5.19 2.40 5.11
CA TRP A 548 4.85 2.27 6.53
C TRP A 548 3.94 3.38 7.07
N PRO A 549 4.27 4.69 6.91
CA PRO A 549 3.43 5.75 7.45
C PRO A 549 2.04 5.81 6.83
N HIS A 550 1.89 5.24 5.64
CA HIS A 550 0.63 5.26 4.91
C HIS A 550 -0.38 4.24 5.42
N TYR A 551 0.09 3.05 5.84
CA TYR A 551 -0.79 1.93 6.20
C TYR A 551 -0.77 1.56 7.69
N ASN A 552 0.25 1.96 8.45
CA ASN A 552 0.54 1.38 9.76
C ASN A 552 0.38 2.35 10.94
N THR A 553 -0.14 3.56 10.72
CA THR A 553 -0.40 4.52 11.81
C THR A 553 -1.41 4.00 12.82
N GLN A 554 -2.33 3.12 12.39
CA GLN A 554 -3.34 2.53 13.27
C GLN A 554 -2.77 1.54 14.30
N LEU A 555 -1.58 0.98 14.06
CA LEU A 555 -0.90 0.11 15.04
C LEU A 555 -0.68 0.79 16.39
N ILE A 556 -0.50 2.10 16.39
CA ILE A 556 -0.25 2.90 17.58
C ILE A 556 -1.47 3.73 18.04
N SER A 557 -2.66 3.42 17.54
CA SER A 557 -3.89 4.08 17.98
C SER A 557 -4.24 3.74 19.45
N ASN A 558 -3.95 2.52 19.89
CA ASN A 558 -4.07 2.14 21.27
C ASN A 558 -2.82 2.61 22.07
N PRO A 559 -2.98 3.35 23.18
CA PRO A 559 -1.85 3.84 24.00
C PRO A 559 -0.93 2.73 24.49
N TRP A 560 -1.43 1.52 24.74
CA TRP A 560 -0.63 0.39 25.16
C TRP A 560 0.44 0.02 24.12
N MET A 561 0.11 0.16 22.82
CA MET A 561 1.04 -0.08 21.70
C MET A 561 2.06 1.06 21.52
N ARG A 562 1.85 2.21 22.16
CA ARG A 562 2.81 3.35 22.17
C ARG A 562 3.79 3.30 23.33
N ASP A 563 3.53 2.49 24.35
CA ASP A 563 4.35 2.49 25.56
C ASP A 563 5.65 1.68 25.35
N PRO A 564 6.82 2.36 25.32
CA PRO A 564 8.09 1.68 25.20
C PRO A 564 8.42 0.73 26.37
N LYS A 565 7.76 0.90 27.54
CA LYS A 565 7.89 -0.02 28.66
C LYS A 565 7.32 -1.41 28.38
N ASN A 566 6.42 -1.51 27.40
CA ASN A 566 5.95 -2.80 26.91
C ASN A 566 6.97 -3.52 26.05
N ASN A 567 8.18 -2.97 25.87
CA ASN A 567 9.26 -3.55 25.08
C ASN A 567 8.83 -3.94 23.66
N LEU A 568 8.12 -3.03 22.99
CA LEU A 568 7.68 -3.19 21.62
C LEU A 568 8.74 -2.66 20.66
N VAL A 569 8.94 -3.39 19.56
CA VAL A 569 9.79 -3.01 18.42
C VAL A 569 8.96 -3.14 17.16
N TYR A 570 8.81 -2.09 16.39
CA TYR A 570 8.09 -2.14 15.12
C TYR A 570 8.99 -2.74 14.05
N GLU A 571 8.47 -3.72 13.31
CA GLU A 571 9.21 -4.49 12.32
C GLU A 571 8.79 -4.09 10.92
N ALA A 572 9.75 -3.67 10.10
CA ALA A 572 9.51 -3.38 8.69
C ALA A 572 10.41 -4.21 7.78
N HIS A 573 9.97 -4.47 6.56
CA HIS A 573 10.71 -5.16 5.51
C HIS A 573 11.06 -4.19 4.37
N MET A 574 12.21 -4.40 3.72
CA MET A 574 12.69 -3.52 2.67
C MET A 574 13.45 -4.29 1.60
N TYR A 575 12.96 -4.23 0.38
CA TYR A 575 13.63 -4.71 -0.82
C TYR A 575 13.81 -3.57 -1.82
N ILE A 576 14.87 -3.60 -2.62
CA ILE A 576 15.25 -2.47 -3.50
C ILE A 576 14.82 -2.65 -4.95
N ASP A 577 14.28 -3.80 -5.33
CA ASP A 577 13.72 -4.06 -6.66
C ASP A 577 12.48 -3.20 -6.95
N LYS A 578 12.18 -3.00 -8.23
CA LYS A 578 11.19 -2.03 -8.71
C LYS A 578 9.80 -2.17 -8.06
N ASP A 579 9.36 -3.38 -7.80
CA ASP A 579 8.06 -3.69 -7.23
C ASP A 579 8.07 -3.98 -5.72
N PHE A 580 9.21 -3.78 -5.05
CA PHE A 580 9.40 -3.98 -3.59
C PHE A 580 9.24 -5.43 -3.11
N SER A 581 9.21 -6.39 -4.02
CA SER A 581 8.87 -7.78 -3.71
C SER A 581 10.04 -8.63 -3.22
N GLY A 582 11.29 -8.23 -3.48
CA GLY A 582 12.48 -9.03 -3.25
C GLY A 582 12.67 -10.17 -4.26
N ASN A 583 11.88 -10.20 -5.35
CA ASN A 583 12.00 -11.22 -6.39
C ASN A 583 13.10 -10.92 -7.42
N TYR A 584 13.43 -9.63 -7.63
CA TYR A 584 14.48 -9.20 -8.56
C TYR A 584 14.32 -9.82 -9.95
N PHE A 585 13.11 -9.75 -10.53
CA PHE A 585 12.78 -10.33 -11.84
C PHE A 585 13.64 -9.78 -12.98
N ASP A 586 13.97 -8.48 -12.93
CA ASP A 586 14.86 -7.86 -13.92
C ASP A 586 16.32 -7.97 -13.46
N LYS A 587 17.05 -8.93 -14.08
CA LYS A 587 18.47 -9.15 -13.78
C LYS A 587 19.38 -7.99 -14.23
N ASN A 588 18.89 -7.09 -15.07
CA ASN A 588 19.64 -5.93 -15.58
C ASN A 588 19.33 -4.65 -14.78
N GLU A 589 18.43 -4.70 -13.81
CA GLU A 589 18.07 -3.55 -12.98
C GLU A 589 19.31 -2.97 -12.29
N LYS A 590 19.50 -1.66 -12.44
CA LYS A 590 20.57 -0.91 -11.78
C LYS A 590 19.98 -0.11 -10.64
N PHE A 591 20.64 -0.17 -9.51
CA PHE A 591 20.13 0.45 -8.28
C PHE A 591 20.91 1.73 -7.97
N ASP A 592 20.17 2.77 -7.63
CA ASP A 592 20.74 3.97 -7.03
C ASP A 592 21.43 3.60 -5.70
N PRO A 593 22.65 4.09 -5.43
CA PRO A 593 23.38 3.78 -4.20
C PRO A 593 22.60 4.09 -2.90
N MET A 594 21.68 5.06 -2.93
CA MET A 594 20.89 5.47 -1.78
C MET A 594 19.47 4.87 -1.74
N ILE A 595 19.10 4.04 -2.70
CA ILE A 595 17.73 3.50 -2.79
C ILE A 595 17.29 2.78 -1.51
N GLY A 596 18.17 1.98 -0.90
CA GLY A 596 17.88 1.28 0.35
C GLY A 596 17.62 2.26 1.51
N VAL A 597 18.46 3.29 1.62
CA VAL A 597 18.28 4.37 2.61
C VAL A 597 16.98 5.12 2.38
N ASN A 598 16.70 5.50 1.14
CA ASN A 598 15.49 6.24 0.78
C ASN A 598 14.22 5.41 1.08
N ARG A 599 14.28 4.10 0.91
CA ARG A 599 13.14 3.21 1.17
C ARG A 599 12.89 2.92 2.66
N VAL A 600 13.91 2.92 3.51
CA VAL A 600 13.70 2.76 4.97
C VAL A 600 13.42 4.08 5.68
N LYS A 601 13.84 5.19 5.11
CA LYS A 601 13.70 6.51 5.74
C LYS A 601 12.28 6.86 6.19
N PRO A 602 11.19 6.61 5.44
CA PRO A 602 9.83 6.88 5.90
C PRO A 602 9.48 6.15 7.19
N PHE A 603 9.91 4.90 7.34
CA PHE A 603 9.74 4.12 8.56
C PHE A 603 10.56 4.70 9.72
N VAL A 604 11.83 5.03 9.49
CA VAL A 604 12.73 5.60 10.51
C VAL A 604 12.22 6.96 10.99
N ASP A 605 11.75 7.81 10.09
CA ASP A 605 11.18 9.11 10.43
C ASP A 605 9.89 8.94 11.26
N TRP A 606 9.03 7.97 10.90
CA TRP A 606 7.83 7.64 11.66
C TRP A 606 8.17 7.15 13.08
N LEU A 607 9.21 6.32 13.25
CA LEU A 607 9.68 5.87 14.56
C LEU A 607 10.11 7.06 15.41
N LYS A 608 10.95 7.96 14.86
CA LYS A 608 11.43 9.18 15.55
C LYS A 608 10.27 10.08 15.95
N GLN A 609 9.33 10.32 15.03
CA GLN A 609 8.16 11.16 15.29
C GLN A 609 7.30 10.62 16.43
N ASN A 610 7.19 9.30 16.54
CA ASN A 610 6.33 8.64 17.53
C ASN A 610 7.10 8.15 18.76
N LYS A 611 8.42 8.35 18.84
CA LYS A 611 9.31 7.88 19.93
C LYS A 611 9.17 6.37 20.15
N LEU A 612 9.38 5.60 19.10
CA LEU A 612 9.24 4.14 19.08
C LEU A 612 10.55 3.48 18.65
N ARG A 613 10.66 2.18 18.91
CA ARG A 613 11.79 1.35 18.48
C ARG A 613 11.47 0.67 17.16
N GLY A 614 12.51 0.44 16.34
CA GLY A 614 12.35 -0.20 15.05
C GLY A 614 13.38 -1.27 14.72
N TYR A 615 13.01 -2.13 13.79
CA TYR A 615 13.79 -3.24 13.31
C TYR A 615 13.47 -3.49 11.82
N ILE A 616 14.48 -3.86 11.04
CA ILE A 616 14.29 -4.31 9.66
C ILE A 616 14.38 -5.83 9.63
N GLY A 617 13.21 -6.50 9.67
CA GLY A 617 13.11 -7.97 9.75
C GLY A 617 13.60 -8.68 8.51
N GLU A 618 13.43 -8.04 7.36
CA GLU A 618 13.92 -8.54 6.08
C GLU A 618 14.48 -7.42 5.23
N HIS A 619 15.63 -7.68 4.66
CA HIS A 619 16.22 -7.03 3.50
C HIS A 619 17.11 -8.03 2.79
N GLY A 620 17.19 -7.97 1.49
CA GLY A 620 18.00 -8.91 0.72
C GLY A 620 18.29 -8.38 -0.67
N ILE A 621 19.38 -8.84 -1.28
CA ILE A 621 19.78 -8.45 -2.63
C ILE A 621 20.30 -9.66 -3.40
N PRO A 622 20.19 -9.67 -4.73
CA PRO A 622 20.68 -10.77 -5.54
C PRO A 622 22.21 -10.74 -5.67
N ASP A 623 22.80 -11.92 -5.87
CA ASP A 623 24.24 -12.11 -6.03
C ASP A 623 24.82 -11.59 -7.35
N PHE A 624 23.96 -11.34 -8.33
CA PHE A 624 24.34 -10.92 -9.67
C PHE A 624 24.36 -9.39 -9.89
N SER A 625 24.04 -8.58 -8.88
CA SER A 625 23.92 -7.12 -9.03
C SER A 625 24.95 -6.35 -8.20
N PRO A 626 26.06 -5.87 -8.81
CA PRO A 626 27.06 -5.05 -8.10
C PRO A 626 26.49 -3.73 -7.55
N SER A 627 25.53 -3.10 -8.23
CA SER A 627 24.90 -1.86 -7.73
C SER A 627 24.06 -2.10 -6.48
N ALA A 628 23.43 -3.28 -6.34
CA ALA A 628 22.72 -3.67 -5.14
C ALA A 628 23.63 -3.82 -3.91
N LEU A 629 24.88 -4.28 -4.11
CA LEU A 629 25.88 -4.38 -3.05
C LEU A 629 26.20 -3.01 -2.47
N VAL A 630 26.39 -2.00 -3.32
CA VAL A 630 26.65 -0.60 -2.89
C VAL A 630 25.45 -0.04 -2.13
N ALA A 631 24.24 -0.27 -2.64
CA ALA A 631 23.02 0.20 -1.97
C ALA A 631 22.83 -0.45 -0.59
N THR A 632 23.19 -1.73 -0.44
CA THR A 632 23.12 -2.44 0.84
C THR A 632 24.18 -1.94 1.83
N ASP A 633 25.38 -1.65 1.38
CA ASP A 633 26.44 -1.07 2.23
C ASP A 633 25.99 0.28 2.83
N ASN A 634 25.39 1.14 2.03
CA ASN A 634 24.82 2.40 2.47
C ASN A 634 23.64 2.23 3.41
N LEU A 635 22.74 1.29 3.10
CA LEU A 635 21.60 0.95 3.95
C LEU A 635 22.06 0.54 5.36
N LEU A 636 22.98 -0.42 5.45
CA LEU A 636 23.47 -0.92 6.73
C LEU A 636 24.23 0.14 7.53
N SER A 637 24.95 1.04 6.83
CA SER A 637 25.55 2.21 7.47
C SER A 637 24.49 3.12 8.09
N TYR A 638 23.41 3.40 7.36
CA TYR A 638 22.31 4.24 7.82
C TYR A 638 21.55 3.61 9.01
N LEU A 639 21.25 2.30 8.94
CA LEU A 639 20.59 1.58 10.03
C LEU A 639 21.44 1.59 11.30
N ARG A 640 22.75 1.36 11.19
CA ARG A 640 23.69 1.42 12.33
C ARG A 640 23.71 2.81 12.96
N GLN A 641 23.76 3.89 12.17
CA GLN A 641 23.70 5.27 12.67
C GLN A 641 22.41 5.59 13.43
N ASN A 642 21.33 4.91 13.09
CA ASN A 642 20.03 5.05 13.76
C ASN A 642 19.78 3.95 14.81
N CYS A 643 20.77 3.10 15.12
CA CYS A 643 20.65 2.01 16.08
C CYS A 643 19.50 1.03 15.78
N ILE A 644 19.19 0.81 14.51
CA ILE A 644 18.13 -0.08 14.06
C ILE A 644 18.75 -1.44 13.68
N PRO A 645 18.42 -2.53 14.39
CA PRO A 645 18.83 -3.87 14.01
C PRO A 645 18.22 -4.30 12.68
N SER A 646 18.90 -5.22 11.98
CA SER A 646 18.36 -5.82 10.77
C SER A 646 18.77 -7.28 10.63
N THR A 647 17.92 -8.08 9.96
CA THR A 647 18.23 -9.45 9.56
C THR A 647 18.11 -9.63 8.06
N TYR A 648 19.14 -10.20 7.46
CA TYR A 648 19.24 -10.39 6.02
C TYR A 648 18.40 -11.59 5.56
N TRP A 649 17.64 -11.46 4.48
CA TRP A 649 16.92 -12.52 3.81
C TRP A 649 17.73 -13.05 2.62
N ALA A 650 18.32 -14.28 2.65
CA ALA A 650 18.13 -15.24 3.71
C ALA A 650 19.36 -16.15 3.84
N ALA A 651 19.27 -16.98 4.82
CA ALA A 651 20.28 -18.00 5.12
C ALA A 651 19.61 -19.32 5.53
N GLY A 652 20.37 -20.41 5.61
CA GLY A 652 19.87 -21.70 6.08
C GLY A 652 19.81 -22.78 5.01
N PRO A 653 19.24 -23.96 5.33
CA PRO A 653 19.21 -25.09 4.42
C PRO A 653 18.21 -24.93 3.27
N TRP A 654 18.35 -25.77 2.23
CA TRP A 654 17.38 -26.01 1.15
C TRP A 654 17.07 -24.85 0.19
N TRP A 655 17.88 -23.82 0.20
CA TRP A 655 17.69 -22.68 -0.72
C TRP A 655 18.09 -22.98 -2.17
N GLY A 656 18.74 -24.11 -2.46
CA GLY A 656 19.28 -24.39 -3.79
C GLY A 656 20.25 -23.30 -4.24
N GLU A 657 19.99 -22.67 -5.39
CA GLU A 657 20.78 -21.56 -5.93
C GLU A 657 20.03 -20.22 -5.85
N TYR A 658 19.20 -20.03 -4.84
CA TYR A 658 18.43 -18.79 -4.67
C TYR A 658 19.36 -17.57 -4.57
N ALA A 659 19.14 -16.59 -5.44
CA ALA A 659 20.07 -15.47 -5.63
C ALA A 659 20.30 -14.61 -4.38
N LEU A 660 19.33 -14.54 -3.48
CA LEU A 660 19.45 -13.80 -2.22
C LEU A 660 20.08 -14.65 -1.10
N SER A 661 20.09 -15.97 -1.20
CA SER A 661 20.58 -16.82 -0.11
C SER A 661 22.08 -16.68 0.12
N LEU A 662 22.49 -16.61 1.38
CA LEU A 662 23.89 -16.71 1.81
C LEU A 662 24.41 -18.16 1.85
N ASP A 663 23.48 -19.12 1.82
CA ASP A 663 23.76 -20.56 1.80
C ASP A 663 23.17 -21.15 0.51
N VAL A 664 24.03 -21.63 -0.37
CA VAL A 664 23.63 -22.27 -1.62
C VAL A 664 24.25 -23.65 -1.76
N THR A 665 23.55 -24.52 -2.48
CA THR A 665 23.96 -25.94 -2.63
C THR A 665 25.32 -26.06 -3.32
N SER A 666 25.63 -25.20 -4.27
CA SER A 666 26.93 -25.21 -4.97
C SER A 666 28.11 -24.77 -4.11
N GLY A 667 27.86 -24.17 -2.93
CA GLY A 667 28.92 -23.60 -2.09
C GLY A 667 29.61 -22.38 -2.71
N LYS A 668 29.04 -21.77 -3.75
CA LYS A 668 29.56 -20.54 -4.35
C LYS A 668 29.78 -19.44 -3.33
N HIS A 669 30.84 -18.66 -3.54
CA HIS A 669 31.03 -17.41 -2.79
C HIS A 669 29.83 -16.48 -3.01
N ARG A 670 29.32 -15.92 -1.92
CA ARG A 670 28.18 -15.00 -1.91
C ARG A 670 28.65 -13.57 -1.70
N PRO A 671 28.57 -12.69 -2.73
CA PRO A 671 29.11 -11.33 -2.65
C PRO A 671 28.43 -10.44 -1.60
N GLN A 672 27.22 -10.81 -1.15
CA GLN A 672 26.51 -10.13 -0.07
C GLN A 672 27.18 -10.35 1.31
N LEU A 673 27.78 -11.51 1.54
CA LEU A 673 28.29 -11.93 2.84
C LEU A 673 29.40 -11.02 3.41
N PRO A 674 30.44 -10.61 2.64
CA PRO A 674 31.46 -9.68 3.12
C PRO A 674 30.90 -8.33 3.59
N ILE A 675 29.83 -7.83 2.95
CA ILE A 675 29.20 -6.56 3.33
C ILE A 675 28.50 -6.71 4.68
N LEU A 676 27.73 -7.78 4.85
CA LEU A 676 27.04 -8.06 6.12
C LEU A 676 28.07 -8.23 7.25
N GLN A 677 29.15 -8.98 6.99
CA GLN A 677 30.22 -9.23 7.97
C GLN A 677 30.97 -7.94 8.33
N LYS A 678 31.24 -7.05 7.37
CA LYS A 678 31.81 -5.72 7.63
C LYS A 678 30.96 -4.95 8.65
N HIS A 679 29.65 -4.85 8.42
CA HIS A 679 28.75 -4.10 9.31
C HIS A 679 28.53 -4.80 10.67
N ALA A 680 28.48 -6.12 10.70
CA ALA A 680 28.39 -6.91 11.93
C ALA A 680 29.60 -6.69 12.87
N LYS A 681 30.81 -6.54 12.30
CA LYS A 681 32.07 -6.30 13.03
C LYS A 681 32.35 -4.83 13.29
N THR A 682 31.63 -3.91 12.65
CA THR A 682 31.88 -2.47 12.84
C THR A 682 31.34 -2.02 14.21
N ALA A 683 32.19 -1.40 15.01
CA ALA A 683 31.81 -0.85 16.30
C ALA A 683 30.72 0.22 16.17
N HIS A 684 29.83 0.28 17.16
CA HIS A 684 28.78 1.29 17.25
C HIS A 684 28.60 1.80 18.69
N SER A 685 28.01 2.97 18.84
CA SER A 685 27.74 3.62 20.13
C SER A 685 26.32 3.36 20.66
N CYS A 686 25.53 2.53 19.98
CA CYS A 686 24.16 2.25 20.38
C CYS A 686 24.07 1.62 21.76
N THR A 687 23.21 2.16 22.62
CA THR A 687 22.92 1.67 23.96
C THR A 687 21.58 0.94 24.05
N SER A 688 20.72 1.11 23.05
CA SER A 688 19.42 0.43 22.91
C SER A 688 19.02 0.34 21.43
N ILE A 689 17.97 -0.44 21.14
CA ILE A 689 17.31 -0.41 19.83
C ILE A 689 16.71 0.99 19.61
N GLY A 690 17.04 1.62 18.48
CA GLY A 690 16.54 2.96 18.12
C GLY A 690 15.34 2.93 17.16
N PRO A 691 14.83 4.14 16.77
CA PRO A 691 15.14 5.44 17.35
C PRO A 691 14.30 5.78 18.56
N LEU A 692 13.82 6.04 19.34
CA LEU A 692 13.01 6.61 20.44
C LEU A 692 12.99 8.14 20.39
#